data_91bd4aa63bb0492c82c84bbe2ad719e8
#
_entry.id   91bd4aa63bb0492c82c84bbe2ad719e8
#
_cell.length_a   1.000
_cell.length_b   1.000
_cell.length_c   1.000
_cell.angle_alpha   90.00
_cell.angle_beta   90.00
_cell.angle_gamma   90.00
#
_symmetry.space_group_name_H-M   'P 1'
#
loop_
_entity.id
_entity.type
_entity.pdbx_description
1 polymer ?
#
loop_
_entity_poly.entity_id
_entity_poly.type
_entity_poly.pdbx_seq_one_letter_code
_entity_poly.pdbx_strand_id
1 'polypeptide(L)'
;MIKFVDYNVKKYIDSILGGISMNLEGILNSYKKCKKYQLESEVSEYIRYIDAEPFYISPSFTQVKTDVKLSTLNPKFVLFSAPGATGKSSLAKYIAYRFNALYWNLANVKIGTNSFAGSILSAVSPEKYSEFIRDLNTGDVLLIIDAFDEAEIVSGRKMLNSFIFDISVNLNKHQLPTVFLLARTETAQYIASFCAENHISIAHYEIGFFDEESAKNFVIKSISEDSTPTKADINCVNSYYDVIKHNITEEESKSFLGYAPVLEAISIHIRNFPNRQKMISELSGQTSCVSIITKIMDDLLVREQTQKVIPAFIKKCQSSHPEFAEWDKVYSPEEQLVRLISLILFNDTSYENYRLPFLPPQLVDDYQELLNSFLPQHPFIRIKAEPSDNKPIFTGPAFRDYSLAKVILNPNFSSLAEMYFEESQSQSYYSSQIFFDCYTAISNNVIHPNHISYVYDSFKAKATAYERPYMECSEITKLDNSSNVIECLTVFDMMAGNKCIPKRNEYATSMIFNENILHFDQLANVFIDAPHITVSIGHSGFDARIYNSSVICKNIEWKTNNIAIESYPPEGCLLVAREEFIGNNIKFDILSDYNLKVFAPNLNTYYRLYHYNYNFEDSSKLDIIKFIHALHCILIEFRTHRKDTLAKTAERIEFVTVGGSKIKRKVLEYLKCCGIIYTDAHLYKINESKMQEKHINFNALSHMDIDQLDFAFRDFCEWINMSSAKE
;
A
#
# COMPACT_ATOMS: atom_id res chain seq x y z
N MET A 1 23.93 7.07 7.90
CA MET A 1 24.67 5.79 8.00
C MET A 1 23.78 4.61 8.41
N ILE A 2 22.76 4.78 9.24
CA ILE A 2 21.85 3.68 9.68
C ILE A 2 20.94 3.17 8.55
N LYS A 3 20.48 4.01 7.61
CA LYS A 3 19.69 3.56 6.44
C LYS A 3 20.45 2.70 5.40
N PHE A 4 21.77 2.80 5.34
CA PHE A 4 22.58 1.97 4.42
C PHE A 4 22.86 0.56 4.97
N VAL A 5 22.85 0.40 6.28
CA VAL A 5 23.05 -0.92 6.90
C VAL A 5 21.79 -1.77 6.78
N ASP A 6 20.59 -1.16 6.94
CA ASP A 6 19.31 -1.87 6.79
C ASP A 6 19.06 -2.37 5.37
N TYR A 7 19.41 -1.57 4.34
CA TYR A 7 19.23 -1.97 2.95
C TYR A 7 20.10 -3.18 2.56
N ASN A 8 21.35 -3.20 3.01
CA ASN A 8 22.24 -4.33 2.73
C ASN A 8 21.92 -5.58 3.54
N VAL A 9 21.43 -5.43 4.77
CA VAL A 9 20.98 -6.56 5.61
C VAL A 9 19.66 -7.11 5.06
N LYS A 10 18.73 -6.27 4.64
CA LYS A 10 17.48 -6.70 4.00
C LYS A 10 17.76 -7.41 2.67
N LYS A 11 18.65 -6.86 1.81
CA LYS A 11 19.07 -7.51 0.56
C LYS A 11 19.83 -8.83 0.79
N TYR A 12 20.58 -8.94 1.89
CA TYR A 12 21.26 -10.18 2.27
C TYR A 12 20.27 -11.22 2.84
N ILE A 13 19.29 -10.79 3.63
CA ILE A 13 18.21 -11.64 4.13
C ILE A 13 17.30 -12.07 2.98
N ASP A 14 16.94 -11.17 2.06
CA ASP A 14 16.15 -11.48 0.86
C ASP A 14 16.92 -12.43 -0.09
N SER A 15 18.25 -12.35 -0.15
CA SER A 15 19.07 -13.32 -0.90
C SER A 15 19.20 -14.69 -0.22
N ILE A 16 19.02 -14.76 1.10
CA ILE A 16 19.02 -16.04 1.86
C ILE A 16 17.62 -16.65 1.91
N LEU A 17 16.57 -15.82 1.95
CA LEU A 17 15.16 -16.22 1.97
C LEU A 17 14.54 -16.24 0.57
N GLY A 18 15.12 -15.51 -0.39
CA GLY A 18 14.66 -15.45 -1.77
C GLY A 18 14.87 -16.79 -2.48
N GLY A 19 13.79 -17.35 -3.02
CA GLY A 19 13.87 -18.51 -3.90
C GLY A 19 14.75 -18.19 -5.12
N ILE A 20 15.37 -19.21 -5.70
CA ILE A 20 16.15 -19.08 -6.92
C ILE A 20 15.19 -18.72 -8.06
N SER A 21 15.38 -17.53 -8.66
CA SER A 21 14.66 -17.16 -9.88
C SER A 21 15.08 -18.04 -11.04
N MET A 22 14.12 -18.64 -11.73
CA MET A 22 14.34 -19.58 -12.83
C MET A 22 13.47 -19.17 -14.04
N ASN A 23 13.91 -19.56 -15.22
CA ASN A 23 13.06 -19.49 -16.42
C ASN A 23 12.36 -20.85 -16.66
N LEU A 24 11.25 -20.82 -17.36
CA LEU A 24 10.48 -22.03 -17.66
C LEU A 24 11.31 -23.08 -18.40
N GLU A 25 12.18 -22.65 -19.31
CA GLU A 25 13.06 -23.55 -20.08
C GLU A 25 13.97 -24.38 -19.15
N GLY A 26 14.51 -23.72 -18.09
CA GLY A 26 15.34 -24.42 -17.09
C GLY A 26 14.55 -25.50 -16.32
N ILE A 27 13.26 -25.24 -16.06
CA ILE A 27 12.37 -26.22 -15.39
C ILE A 27 12.03 -27.38 -16.33
N LEU A 28 11.85 -27.12 -17.62
CA LEU A 28 11.31 -28.07 -18.58
C LEU A 28 12.36 -28.74 -19.48
N ASN A 29 13.63 -28.37 -19.42
CA ASN A 29 14.68 -28.83 -20.35
C ASN A 29 14.90 -30.34 -20.38
N SER A 30 14.55 -31.05 -19.31
CA SER A 30 14.72 -32.51 -19.19
C SER A 30 13.55 -33.32 -19.75
N TYR A 31 12.43 -32.65 -20.10
CA TYR A 31 11.24 -33.34 -20.60
C TYR A 31 11.26 -33.50 -22.12
N LYS A 32 10.64 -34.58 -22.61
CA LYS A 32 10.56 -34.92 -24.03
C LYS A 32 9.09 -35.02 -24.47
N LYS A 33 8.86 -34.94 -25.78
CA LYS A 33 7.51 -35.19 -26.33
C LYS A 33 7.05 -36.62 -25.99
N CYS A 34 5.82 -36.68 -25.50
CA CYS A 34 5.21 -37.90 -24.99
C CYS A 34 4.40 -38.65 -26.03
N LYS A 35 4.12 -39.89 -25.75
CA LYS A 35 3.18 -40.73 -26.49
C LYS A 35 1.76 -40.23 -26.26
N LYS A 36 0.96 -40.12 -27.33
CA LYS A 36 -0.49 -39.85 -27.24
C LYS A 36 -1.27 -41.14 -27.17
N TYR A 37 -2.26 -41.17 -26.29
CA TYR A 37 -3.29 -42.23 -26.24
C TYR A 37 -4.52 -41.78 -27.01
N GLN A 38 -5.26 -42.72 -27.59
CA GLN A 38 -6.59 -42.47 -28.11
C GLN A 38 -7.53 -42.27 -26.91
N LEU A 39 -8.26 -41.18 -26.86
CA LEU A 39 -9.19 -40.87 -25.78
C LEU A 39 -10.62 -41.25 -26.17
N GLU A 40 -11.39 -41.69 -25.20
CA GLU A 40 -12.83 -41.91 -25.36
C GLU A 40 -13.58 -40.58 -25.43
N SER A 41 -14.63 -40.51 -26.24
CA SER A 41 -15.34 -39.27 -26.53
C SER A 41 -16.07 -38.67 -25.32
N GLU A 42 -16.49 -39.47 -24.37
CA GLU A 42 -17.29 -39.06 -23.21
C GLU A 42 -16.52 -38.17 -22.22
N VAL A 43 -15.20 -38.25 -22.19
CA VAL A 43 -14.35 -37.45 -21.26
C VAL A 43 -13.61 -36.29 -21.93
N SER A 44 -13.77 -36.15 -23.22
CA SER A 44 -13.03 -35.15 -24.01
C SER A 44 -13.31 -33.70 -23.62
N GLU A 45 -14.34 -33.44 -22.85
CA GLU A 45 -14.69 -32.12 -22.35
C GLU A 45 -13.69 -31.60 -21.30
N TYR A 46 -13.20 -32.46 -20.40
CA TYR A 46 -12.31 -32.08 -19.30
C TYR A 46 -10.94 -32.77 -19.36
N ILE A 47 -10.78 -33.93 -20.06
CA ILE A 47 -9.50 -34.61 -20.31
C ILE A 47 -9.24 -34.63 -21.79
N ARG A 48 -8.17 -33.95 -22.27
CA ARG A 48 -7.89 -33.84 -23.71
C ARG A 48 -6.42 -33.55 -24.01
N TYR A 49 -6.04 -33.68 -25.26
CA TYR A 49 -4.79 -33.08 -25.77
C TYR A 49 -5.05 -31.66 -26.29
N ILE A 50 -4.02 -30.82 -26.24
CA ILE A 50 -4.06 -29.46 -26.79
C ILE A 50 -3.41 -29.56 -28.19
N ASP A 51 -4.20 -29.40 -29.25
CA ASP A 51 -3.75 -29.62 -30.62
C ASP A 51 -3.24 -28.34 -31.30
N ALA A 52 -3.68 -27.17 -30.87
CA ALA A 52 -3.20 -25.89 -31.35
C ALA A 52 -2.26 -25.22 -30.33
N GLU A 53 -1.24 -24.53 -30.83
CA GLU A 53 -0.33 -23.77 -29.99
C GLU A 53 -1.07 -22.66 -29.25
N PRO A 54 -1.10 -22.69 -27.92
CA PRO A 54 -1.78 -21.66 -27.16
C PRO A 54 -0.95 -20.37 -27.14
N PHE A 55 -1.62 -19.24 -27.06
CA PHE A 55 -0.94 -17.97 -26.78
C PHE A 55 -0.28 -18.06 -25.40
N TYR A 56 1.05 -17.98 -25.38
CA TYR A 56 1.82 -18.02 -24.15
C TYR A 56 3.11 -17.21 -24.28
N ILE A 57 3.38 -16.40 -23.26
CA ILE A 57 4.68 -15.76 -22.98
C ILE A 57 5.05 -16.15 -21.55
N SER A 58 6.29 -16.50 -21.33
CA SER A 58 6.78 -16.98 -20.04
C SER A 58 6.97 -15.83 -19.05
N PRO A 59 6.29 -15.83 -17.88
CA PRO A 59 6.65 -14.95 -16.76
C PRO A 59 7.90 -15.46 -16.06
N SER A 60 8.31 -14.78 -14.98
CA SER A 60 9.34 -15.26 -14.06
C SER A 60 8.81 -16.40 -13.17
N PHE A 61 9.71 -17.28 -12.73
CA PHE A 61 9.40 -18.36 -11.78
C PHE A 61 10.33 -18.28 -10.58
N THR A 62 9.80 -18.55 -9.40
CA THR A 62 10.58 -18.64 -8.17
C THR A 62 10.39 -20.01 -7.55
N GLN A 63 11.47 -20.72 -7.30
CA GLN A 63 11.40 -22.01 -6.62
C GLN A 63 11.08 -21.77 -5.13
N VAL A 64 9.99 -22.33 -4.67
CA VAL A 64 9.61 -22.29 -3.25
C VAL A 64 10.40 -23.36 -2.51
N LYS A 65 11.09 -22.98 -1.44
CA LYS A 65 11.83 -23.92 -0.60
C LYS A 65 10.85 -24.87 0.09
N THR A 66 10.95 -26.15 -0.22
CA THR A 66 10.25 -27.21 0.51
C THR A 66 11.05 -27.65 1.73
N ASP A 67 10.42 -28.40 2.64
CA ASP A 67 11.07 -28.91 3.86
C ASP A 67 12.42 -29.59 3.51
N VAL A 68 13.49 -29.21 4.23
CA VAL A 68 14.87 -29.69 3.97
C VAL A 68 14.97 -31.22 4.02
N LYS A 69 14.14 -31.90 4.83
CA LYS A 69 14.11 -33.37 4.91
C LYS A 69 13.58 -34.04 3.65
N LEU A 70 12.73 -33.34 2.87
CA LEU A 70 12.15 -33.87 1.63
C LEU A 70 12.96 -33.47 0.39
N SER A 71 13.88 -32.50 0.50
CA SER A 71 14.70 -32.01 -0.61
C SER A 71 15.67 -33.06 -1.19
N THR A 72 15.96 -34.15 -0.45
CA THR A 72 16.81 -35.27 -0.90
C THR A 72 16.04 -36.34 -1.68
N LEU A 73 14.71 -36.27 -1.73
CA LEU A 73 13.86 -37.19 -2.46
C LEU A 73 13.53 -36.65 -3.84
N ASN A 74 13.54 -37.54 -4.85
CA ASN A 74 13.02 -37.18 -6.16
C ASN A 74 11.54 -36.75 -6.04
N PRO A 75 11.15 -35.58 -6.59
CA PRO A 75 9.78 -35.11 -6.47
C PRO A 75 8.82 -36.00 -7.24
N LYS A 76 7.64 -36.29 -6.67
CA LYS A 76 6.53 -36.99 -7.36
C LYS A 76 5.74 -36.05 -8.26
N PHE A 77 5.58 -34.77 -7.82
CA PHE A 77 4.82 -33.76 -8.52
C PHE A 77 5.67 -32.52 -8.79
N VAL A 78 5.34 -31.82 -9.87
CA VAL A 78 5.65 -30.41 -10.03
C VAL A 78 4.38 -29.63 -9.67
N LEU A 79 4.47 -28.71 -8.72
CA LEU A 79 3.38 -27.82 -8.33
C LEU A 79 3.69 -26.40 -8.80
N PHE A 80 2.84 -25.83 -9.62
CA PHE A 80 2.87 -24.43 -9.98
C PHE A 80 1.79 -23.67 -9.22
N SER A 81 2.19 -22.64 -8.51
CA SER A 81 1.28 -21.75 -7.80
C SER A 81 1.32 -20.33 -8.34
N ALA A 82 0.20 -19.64 -8.28
CA ALA A 82 0.14 -18.23 -8.60
C ALA A 82 -1.17 -17.59 -8.08
N PRO A 83 -1.20 -16.27 -7.88
CA PRO A 83 -2.44 -15.54 -7.67
C PRO A 83 -3.48 -15.74 -8.78
N GLY A 84 -4.69 -15.24 -8.57
CA GLY A 84 -5.73 -15.27 -9.60
C GLY A 84 -5.31 -14.54 -10.86
N ALA A 85 -5.78 -15.04 -12.01
CA ALA A 85 -5.62 -14.42 -13.33
C ALA A 85 -4.15 -14.20 -13.83
N THR A 86 -3.17 -14.89 -13.28
CA THR A 86 -1.74 -14.79 -13.67
C THR A 86 -1.32 -15.70 -14.83
N GLY A 87 -2.27 -16.33 -15.52
CA GLY A 87 -1.97 -17.16 -16.69
C GLY A 87 -1.65 -18.63 -16.39
N LYS A 88 -2.03 -19.18 -15.22
CA LYS A 88 -1.85 -20.60 -14.88
C LYS A 88 -2.36 -21.57 -15.95
N SER A 89 -3.61 -21.37 -16.38
CA SER A 89 -4.23 -22.23 -17.41
C SER A 89 -3.57 -22.08 -18.78
N SER A 90 -3.02 -20.90 -19.10
CA SER A 90 -2.22 -20.70 -20.32
C SER A 90 -0.89 -21.46 -20.23
N LEU A 91 -0.21 -21.44 -19.08
CA LEU A 91 0.97 -22.26 -18.80
C LEU A 91 0.66 -23.74 -18.93
N ALA A 92 -0.43 -24.21 -18.28
CA ALA A 92 -0.86 -25.61 -18.34
C ALA A 92 -1.06 -26.10 -19.77
N LYS A 93 -1.80 -25.33 -20.59
CA LYS A 93 -2.05 -25.62 -22.01
C LYS A 93 -0.77 -25.56 -22.84
N TYR A 94 0.12 -24.60 -22.57
CA TYR A 94 1.41 -24.48 -23.27
C TYR A 94 2.30 -25.70 -23.00
N ILE A 95 2.43 -26.14 -21.74
CA ILE A 95 3.19 -27.36 -21.38
C ILE A 95 2.54 -28.58 -22.04
N ALA A 96 1.21 -28.70 -21.99
CA ALA A 96 0.49 -29.81 -22.59
C ALA A 96 0.70 -29.88 -24.11
N TYR A 97 0.61 -28.77 -24.83
CA TYR A 97 0.90 -28.71 -26.26
C TYR A 97 2.36 -29.06 -26.60
N ARG A 98 3.30 -28.43 -25.89
CA ARG A 98 4.74 -28.59 -26.15
C ARG A 98 5.23 -30.03 -26.05
N PHE A 99 4.71 -30.77 -25.05
CA PHE A 99 5.16 -32.12 -24.72
C PHE A 99 4.16 -33.21 -25.15
N ASN A 100 3.09 -32.90 -25.85
CA ASN A 100 1.97 -33.80 -26.10
C ASN A 100 1.42 -34.43 -24.79
N ALA A 101 1.42 -33.65 -23.68
CA ALA A 101 0.94 -34.12 -22.41
C ALA A 101 -0.60 -34.17 -22.36
N LEU A 102 -1.13 -35.05 -21.56
CA LEU A 102 -2.56 -35.11 -21.30
C LEU A 102 -2.96 -33.96 -20.39
N TYR A 103 -3.86 -33.09 -20.85
CA TYR A 103 -4.38 -31.95 -20.11
C TYR A 103 -5.69 -32.31 -19.47
N TRP A 104 -5.78 -32.18 -18.14
CA TRP A 104 -6.96 -32.40 -17.34
C TRP A 104 -7.37 -31.12 -16.62
N ASN A 105 -8.53 -30.58 -16.97
CA ASN A 105 -9.13 -29.42 -16.34
C ASN A 105 -10.12 -29.87 -15.27
N LEU A 106 -9.85 -29.50 -14.01
CA LEU A 106 -10.72 -29.85 -12.87
C LEU A 106 -11.81 -28.77 -12.61
N ALA A 107 -11.91 -27.73 -13.43
CA ALA A 107 -12.97 -26.73 -13.27
C ALA A 107 -14.35 -27.43 -13.31
N ASN A 108 -15.13 -27.23 -12.25
CA ASN A 108 -16.45 -27.86 -12.07
C ASN A 108 -16.47 -29.40 -12.02
N VAL A 109 -15.32 -30.05 -11.81
CA VAL A 109 -15.21 -31.50 -11.65
C VAL A 109 -15.23 -31.87 -10.17
N LYS A 110 -16.12 -32.77 -9.78
CA LYS A 110 -16.09 -33.38 -8.42
C LYS A 110 -14.97 -34.37 -8.33
N ILE A 111 -14.08 -34.18 -7.39
CA ILE A 111 -12.96 -35.08 -7.11
C ILE A 111 -13.11 -35.76 -5.75
N GLY A 112 -12.43 -36.88 -5.56
CA GLY A 112 -12.43 -37.64 -4.30
C GLY A 112 -11.61 -38.91 -4.38
N THR A 113 -11.88 -39.85 -3.49
CA THR A 113 -11.21 -41.15 -3.45
C THR A 113 -11.46 -41.91 -4.75
N ASN A 114 -10.40 -42.49 -5.34
CA ASN A 114 -10.41 -43.20 -6.62
C ASN A 114 -10.82 -42.38 -7.85
N SER A 115 -11.00 -41.05 -7.72
CA SER A 115 -11.37 -40.21 -8.86
C SER A 115 -10.26 -40.15 -9.91
N PHE A 116 -8.99 -40.20 -9.51
CA PHE A 116 -7.88 -40.29 -10.45
C PHE A 116 -7.95 -41.52 -11.31
N ALA A 117 -7.95 -42.72 -10.66
CA ALA A 117 -7.99 -43.98 -11.35
C ALA A 117 -9.25 -44.14 -12.22
N GLY A 118 -10.42 -43.76 -11.70
CA GLY A 118 -11.70 -43.82 -12.43
C GLY A 118 -11.72 -42.92 -13.66
N SER A 119 -11.26 -41.68 -13.54
CA SER A 119 -11.24 -40.72 -14.68
C SER A 119 -10.24 -41.15 -15.77
N ILE A 120 -9.05 -41.61 -15.40
CA ILE A 120 -8.07 -42.12 -16.37
C ILE A 120 -8.57 -43.37 -17.07
N LEU A 121 -9.17 -44.30 -16.31
CA LEU A 121 -9.74 -45.53 -16.86
C LEU A 121 -10.85 -45.22 -17.87
N SER A 122 -11.72 -44.24 -17.57
CA SER A 122 -12.73 -43.75 -18.49
C SER A 122 -12.15 -43.03 -19.71
N ALA A 123 -10.98 -42.36 -19.56
CA ALA A 123 -10.38 -41.60 -20.63
C ALA A 123 -9.62 -42.49 -21.66
N VAL A 124 -8.91 -43.53 -21.22
CA VAL A 124 -8.03 -44.30 -22.09
C VAL A 124 -8.53 -45.74 -22.34
N SER A 125 -9.68 -46.11 -21.91
CA SER A 125 -10.29 -47.44 -21.85
C SER A 125 -9.65 -48.39 -20.82
N PRO A 126 -10.45 -49.37 -20.32
CA PRO A 126 -9.97 -50.38 -19.33
C PRO A 126 -8.76 -51.18 -19.80
N GLU A 127 -8.71 -51.52 -21.07
CA GLU A 127 -7.66 -52.37 -21.66
C GLU A 127 -6.32 -51.65 -21.67
N LYS A 128 -6.30 -50.30 -21.80
CA LYS A 128 -5.09 -49.49 -21.87
C LYS A 128 -4.69 -48.86 -20.55
N TYR A 129 -5.51 -48.93 -19.52
CA TYR A 129 -5.27 -48.30 -18.24
C TYR A 129 -3.91 -48.71 -17.62
N SER A 130 -3.63 -50.03 -17.54
CA SER A 130 -2.37 -50.52 -16.96
C SER A 130 -1.14 -50.09 -17.76
N GLU A 131 -1.28 -50.01 -19.09
CA GLU A 131 -0.23 -49.51 -19.99
C GLU A 131 -0.01 -48.01 -19.75
N PHE A 132 -1.07 -47.22 -19.65
CA PHE A 132 -1.01 -45.78 -19.37
C PHE A 132 -0.31 -45.48 -18.03
N ILE A 133 -0.69 -46.19 -16.96
CA ILE A 133 -0.05 -46.01 -15.64
C ILE A 133 1.44 -46.38 -15.69
N ARG A 134 1.79 -47.45 -16.41
CA ARG A 134 3.21 -47.81 -16.62
C ARG A 134 3.94 -46.69 -17.37
N ASP A 135 3.39 -46.21 -18.48
CA ASP A 135 4.02 -45.16 -19.32
C ASP A 135 4.09 -43.81 -18.59
N LEU A 136 3.09 -43.49 -17.73
CA LEU A 136 3.15 -42.35 -16.80
C LEU A 136 4.29 -42.51 -15.79
N ASN A 137 4.51 -43.73 -15.33
CA ASN A 137 5.58 -44.07 -14.41
C ASN A 137 6.97 -44.12 -15.08
N THR A 138 7.11 -44.36 -16.36
CA THR A 138 8.38 -44.32 -17.10
C THR A 138 8.73 -42.95 -17.67
N GLY A 139 7.79 -42.02 -17.67
CA GLY A 139 7.98 -40.67 -18.28
C GLY A 139 7.65 -40.62 -19.76
N ASP A 140 7.08 -41.70 -20.33
CA ASP A 140 6.59 -41.73 -21.72
C ASP A 140 5.26 -40.98 -21.89
N VAL A 141 4.57 -40.69 -20.77
CA VAL A 141 3.36 -39.86 -20.66
C VAL A 141 3.56 -38.82 -19.59
N LEU A 142 3.08 -37.63 -19.86
CA LEU A 142 2.95 -36.54 -18.88
C LEU A 142 1.49 -36.17 -18.70
N LEU A 143 1.13 -35.82 -17.46
CA LEU A 143 -0.20 -35.40 -17.07
C LEU A 143 -0.15 -33.98 -16.47
N ILE A 144 -0.93 -33.09 -17.01
CA ILE A 144 -1.07 -31.70 -16.53
C ILE A 144 -2.46 -31.54 -15.94
N ILE A 145 -2.56 -31.27 -14.65
CA ILE A 145 -3.83 -31.13 -13.94
C ILE A 145 -3.98 -29.65 -13.51
N ASP A 146 -4.99 -29.00 -14.06
CA ASP A 146 -5.26 -27.57 -13.86
C ASP A 146 -6.52 -27.35 -13.01
N ALA A 147 -6.66 -26.15 -12.43
CA ALA A 147 -7.83 -25.71 -11.67
C ALA A 147 -8.11 -26.47 -10.36
N PHE A 148 -7.06 -26.79 -9.61
CA PHE A 148 -7.21 -27.43 -8.27
C PHE A 148 -7.99 -26.58 -7.28
N ASP A 149 -7.87 -25.25 -7.36
CA ASP A 149 -8.61 -24.33 -6.52
C ASP A 149 -10.13 -24.40 -6.77
N GLU A 150 -10.55 -24.54 -8.01
CA GLU A 150 -11.97 -24.71 -8.35
C GLU A 150 -12.50 -26.08 -7.89
N ALA A 151 -11.68 -27.12 -8.03
CA ALA A 151 -12.03 -28.46 -7.52
C ALA A 151 -12.10 -28.51 -5.99
N GLU A 152 -11.26 -27.75 -5.27
CA GLU A 152 -11.31 -27.61 -3.81
C GLU A 152 -12.65 -26.98 -3.38
N ILE A 153 -13.11 -25.93 -4.07
CA ILE A 153 -14.40 -25.27 -3.80
C ILE A 153 -15.57 -26.26 -3.96
N VAL A 154 -15.56 -27.03 -5.05
CA VAL A 154 -16.66 -27.94 -5.39
C VAL A 154 -16.68 -29.20 -4.49
N SER A 155 -15.53 -29.74 -4.09
CA SER A 155 -15.40 -31.03 -3.43
C SER A 155 -14.97 -30.94 -1.97
N GLY A 156 -14.39 -29.84 -1.53
CA GLY A 156 -13.83 -29.60 -0.20
C GLY A 156 -12.45 -30.23 0.01
N ARG A 157 -11.72 -29.73 1.00
CA ARG A 157 -10.32 -30.10 1.32
C ARG A 157 -10.11 -31.58 1.57
N LYS A 158 -11.04 -32.24 2.23
CA LYS A 158 -10.95 -33.70 2.50
C LYS A 158 -10.90 -34.52 1.23
N MET A 159 -11.72 -34.17 0.24
CA MET A 159 -11.77 -34.88 -1.04
C MET A 159 -10.55 -34.55 -1.90
N LEU A 160 -10.06 -33.31 -1.83
CA LEU A 160 -8.80 -32.88 -2.45
C LEU A 160 -7.63 -33.75 -1.93
N ASN A 161 -7.52 -33.91 -0.61
CA ASN A 161 -6.49 -34.74 0.02
C ASN A 161 -6.55 -36.18 -0.47
N SER A 162 -7.76 -36.78 -0.52
CA SER A 162 -7.96 -38.12 -1.02
C SER A 162 -7.54 -38.27 -2.48
N PHE A 163 -7.82 -37.24 -3.30
CA PHE A 163 -7.43 -37.21 -4.73
C PHE A 163 -5.91 -37.12 -4.92
N ILE A 164 -5.24 -36.25 -4.19
CA ILE A 164 -3.77 -36.11 -4.25
C ILE A 164 -3.09 -37.41 -3.77
N PHE A 165 -3.60 -37.98 -2.71
CA PHE A 165 -3.10 -39.27 -2.21
C PHE A 165 -3.29 -40.38 -3.24
N ASP A 166 -4.46 -40.47 -3.87
CA ASP A 166 -4.76 -41.42 -4.94
C ASP A 166 -3.77 -41.30 -6.11
N ILE A 167 -3.49 -40.10 -6.58
CA ILE A 167 -2.44 -39.86 -7.59
C ILE A 167 -1.09 -40.35 -7.08
N SER A 168 -0.72 -40.00 -5.84
CA SER A 168 0.60 -40.31 -5.28
C SER A 168 0.90 -41.79 -5.14
N VAL A 169 -0.14 -42.60 -4.86
CA VAL A 169 -0.05 -44.07 -4.74
C VAL A 169 0.17 -44.71 -6.10
N ASN A 170 -0.41 -44.16 -7.15
CA ASN A 170 -0.26 -44.66 -8.53
C ASN A 170 1.09 -44.25 -9.18
N LEU A 171 1.87 -43.41 -8.52
CA LEU A 171 3.17 -42.95 -9.00
C LEU A 171 4.32 -43.64 -8.24
N ASN A 172 5.22 -44.28 -8.97
CA ASN A 172 6.49 -44.78 -8.43
C ASN A 172 7.51 -43.63 -8.33
N LYS A 173 8.64 -43.90 -7.69
CA LYS A 173 9.75 -42.93 -7.65
C LYS A 173 10.41 -42.81 -9.03
N HIS A 174 10.42 -41.61 -9.59
CA HIS A 174 11.07 -41.29 -10.85
C HIS A 174 12.23 -40.30 -10.66
N GLN A 175 13.12 -40.24 -11.66
CA GLN A 175 14.11 -39.16 -11.73
C GLN A 175 13.48 -37.80 -12.03
N LEU A 176 12.37 -37.80 -12.79
CA LEU A 176 11.59 -36.61 -13.14
C LEU A 176 10.11 -36.84 -12.81
N PRO A 177 9.43 -35.86 -12.21
CA PRO A 177 8.00 -35.95 -11.95
C PRO A 177 7.20 -35.90 -13.26
N THR A 178 6.19 -36.77 -13.37
CA THR A 178 5.36 -36.87 -14.58
C THR A 178 3.97 -36.26 -14.45
N VAL A 179 3.62 -35.76 -13.26
CA VAL A 179 2.35 -35.10 -12.98
C VAL A 179 2.61 -33.68 -12.54
N PHE A 180 2.04 -32.70 -13.27
CA PHE A 180 2.10 -31.28 -13.01
C PHE A 180 0.76 -30.81 -12.47
N LEU A 181 0.80 -30.15 -11.33
CA LEU A 181 -0.36 -29.61 -10.62
C LEU A 181 -0.33 -28.08 -10.71
N LEU A 182 -1.45 -27.49 -11.09
CA LEU A 182 -1.59 -26.03 -11.12
C LEU A 182 -2.72 -25.60 -10.18
N ALA A 183 -2.38 -24.71 -9.25
CA ALA A 183 -3.31 -24.24 -8.24
C ALA A 183 -3.07 -22.77 -7.92
N ARG A 184 -4.03 -22.10 -7.28
CA ARG A 184 -3.78 -20.80 -6.68
C ARG A 184 -2.87 -20.91 -5.49
N THR A 185 -2.22 -19.80 -5.13
CA THR A 185 -1.21 -19.73 -4.07
C THR A 185 -1.71 -20.40 -2.78
N GLU A 186 -2.94 -20.12 -2.36
CA GLU A 186 -3.53 -20.66 -1.13
C GLU A 186 -3.73 -22.19 -1.21
N THR A 187 -4.42 -22.66 -2.24
CA THR A 187 -4.64 -24.11 -2.47
C THR A 187 -3.30 -24.84 -2.65
N ALA A 188 -2.33 -24.22 -3.33
CA ALA A 188 -1.00 -24.80 -3.52
C ALA A 188 -0.23 -24.93 -2.20
N GLN A 189 -0.32 -23.95 -1.31
CA GLN A 189 0.27 -24.04 0.03
C GLN A 189 -0.38 -25.15 0.85
N TYR A 190 -1.70 -25.27 0.78
CA TYR A 190 -2.42 -26.36 1.41
C TYR A 190 -1.98 -27.71 0.86
N ILE A 191 -1.87 -27.87 -0.48
CA ILE A 191 -1.36 -29.08 -1.13
C ILE A 191 0.08 -29.36 -0.67
N ALA A 192 0.94 -28.36 -0.61
CA ALA A 192 2.33 -28.51 -0.18
C ALA A 192 2.42 -28.98 1.29
N SER A 193 1.61 -28.43 2.18
CA SER A 193 1.53 -28.84 3.58
C SER A 193 1.04 -30.29 3.71
N PHE A 194 -0.03 -30.64 3.02
CA PHE A 194 -0.53 -32.02 2.99
C PHE A 194 0.51 -33.01 2.46
N CYS A 195 1.22 -32.67 1.38
CA CYS A 195 2.29 -33.47 0.83
C CYS A 195 3.44 -33.67 1.83
N ALA A 196 3.83 -32.61 2.55
CA ALA A 196 4.87 -32.68 3.57
C ALA A 196 4.48 -33.61 4.74
N GLU A 197 3.25 -33.51 5.24
CA GLU A 197 2.72 -34.35 6.31
C GLU A 197 2.68 -35.83 5.90
N ASN A 198 2.43 -36.13 4.62
CA ASN A 198 2.34 -37.48 4.08
C ASN A 198 3.62 -37.99 3.40
N HIS A 199 4.75 -37.30 3.60
CA HIS A 199 6.06 -37.62 3.03
C HIS A 199 6.08 -37.71 1.49
N ILE A 200 5.24 -36.94 0.81
CA ILE A 200 5.18 -36.81 -0.64
C ILE A 200 6.09 -35.65 -1.05
N SER A 201 7.17 -35.96 -1.75
CA SER A 201 8.11 -34.93 -2.25
C SER A 201 7.51 -34.20 -3.46
N ILE A 202 7.62 -32.87 -3.46
CA ILE A 202 7.15 -32.00 -4.55
C ILE A 202 8.23 -31.00 -4.95
N ALA A 203 8.26 -30.62 -6.24
CA ALA A 203 8.99 -29.45 -6.72
C ALA A 203 7.96 -28.30 -6.88
N HIS A 204 8.06 -27.27 -6.03
CA HIS A 204 7.09 -26.19 -6.00
C HIS A 204 7.69 -24.92 -6.62
N TYR A 205 7.01 -24.37 -7.61
CA TYR A 205 7.38 -23.12 -8.30
C TYR A 205 6.23 -22.13 -8.23
N GLU A 206 6.55 -20.90 -7.83
CA GLU A 206 5.62 -19.79 -7.86
C GLU A 206 5.81 -18.99 -9.17
N ILE A 207 4.70 -18.75 -9.86
CA ILE A 207 4.65 -17.93 -11.07
C ILE A 207 4.61 -16.46 -10.63
N GLY A 208 5.65 -15.70 -10.98
CA GLY A 208 5.77 -14.28 -10.67
C GLY A 208 5.15 -13.38 -11.73
N PHE A 209 5.43 -12.09 -11.60
CA PHE A 209 5.10 -11.09 -12.61
C PHE A 209 6.03 -11.24 -13.83
N PHE A 210 5.58 -10.71 -14.97
CA PHE A 210 6.43 -10.57 -16.13
C PHE A 210 7.52 -9.51 -15.86
N ASP A 211 8.73 -9.78 -16.35
CA ASP A 211 9.73 -8.71 -16.50
C ASP A 211 9.31 -7.77 -17.64
N GLU A 212 9.94 -6.60 -17.73
CA GLU A 212 9.57 -5.56 -18.69
C GLU A 212 9.63 -6.03 -20.14
N GLU A 213 10.63 -6.80 -20.51
CA GLU A 213 10.79 -7.31 -21.86
C GLU A 213 9.70 -8.33 -22.20
N SER A 214 9.49 -9.30 -21.35
CA SER A 214 8.43 -10.29 -21.50
C SER A 214 7.03 -9.66 -21.51
N ALA A 215 6.81 -8.64 -20.66
CA ALA A 215 5.55 -7.89 -20.61
C ALA A 215 5.28 -7.11 -21.90
N LYS A 216 6.28 -6.40 -22.43
CA LYS A 216 6.17 -5.73 -23.73
C LYS A 216 5.91 -6.73 -24.87
N ASN A 217 6.63 -7.85 -24.87
CA ASN A 217 6.43 -8.92 -25.84
C ASN A 217 5.02 -9.53 -25.75
N PHE A 218 4.46 -9.66 -24.54
CA PHE A 218 3.08 -10.10 -24.36
C PHE A 218 2.10 -9.15 -25.07
N VAL A 219 2.21 -7.86 -24.82
CA VAL A 219 1.32 -6.85 -25.42
C VAL A 219 1.52 -6.83 -26.96
N ILE A 220 2.77 -6.77 -27.43
CA ILE A 220 3.08 -6.75 -28.89
C ILE A 220 2.49 -7.97 -29.58
N LYS A 221 2.72 -9.16 -29.06
CA LYS A 221 2.18 -10.41 -29.62
C LYS A 221 0.65 -10.43 -29.56
N SER A 222 0.06 -9.92 -28.48
CA SER A 222 -1.39 -9.85 -28.33
C SER A 222 -2.08 -8.89 -29.31
N ILE A 223 -1.45 -7.74 -29.64
CA ILE A 223 -2.03 -6.76 -30.55
C ILE A 223 -1.82 -7.08 -32.03
N SER A 224 -0.76 -7.83 -32.35
CA SER A 224 -0.45 -8.24 -33.74
C SER A 224 -1.18 -9.51 -34.19
N GLU A 225 -1.80 -10.21 -33.24
CA GLU A 225 -2.45 -11.51 -33.48
C GLU A 225 -1.49 -12.46 -34.23
N ASP A 226 -1.88 -12.98 -35.41
CA ASP A 226 -1.04 -13.87 -36.22
C ASP A 226 -0.17 -13.11 -37.25
N SER A 227 -0.17 -11.78 -37.23
CA SER A 227 0.64 -10.96 -38.13
C SER A 227 2.02 -10.61 -37.52
N THR A 228 2.97 -10.21 -38.40
CA THR A 228 4.23 -9.67 -37.92
C THR A 228 4.02 -8.26 -37.31
N PRO A 229 4.53 -7.99 -36.08
CA PRO A 229 4.39 -6.67 -35.43
C PRO A 229 4.98 -5.56 -36.29
N THR A 230 4.24 -4.47 -36.46
CA THR A 230 4.73 -3.29 -37.15
C THR A 230 5.62 -2.43 -36.24
N LYS A 231 6.48 -1.57 -36.84
CA LYS A 231 7.22 -0.56 -36.05
C LYS A 231 6.31 0.37 -35.24
N ALA A 232 5.13 0.66 -35.79
CA ALA A 232 4.13 1.49 -35.12
C ALA A 232 3.58 0.81 -33.86
N ASP A 233 3.32 -0.49 -33.90
CA ASP A 233 2.88 -1.26 -32.73
C ASP A 233 3.95 -1.28 -31.64
N ILE A 234 5.21 -1.56 -32.01
CA ILE A 234 6.33 -1.58 -31.07
C ILE A 234 6.53 -0.21 -30.41
N ASN A 235 6.51 0.87 -31.20
CA ASN A 235 6.64 2.23 -30.68
C ASN A 235 5.47 2.60 -29.77
N CYS A 236 4.24 2.21 -30.12
CA CYS A 236 3.05 2.46 -29.31
C CYS A 236 3.16 1.78 -27.94
N VAL A 237 3.57 0.50 -27.91
CA VAL A 237 3.76 -0.24 -26.65
C VAL A 237 4.86 0.40 -25.82
N ASN A 238 6.00 0.76 -26.41
CA ASN A 238 7.09 1.43 -25.67
C ASN A 238 6.61 2.77 -25.08
N SER A 239 5.97 3.62 -25.86
CA SER A 239 5.43 4.90 -25.38
C SER A 239 4.43 4.71 -24.24
N TYR A 240 3.59 3.67 -24.33
CA TYR A 240 2.61 3.33 -23.30
C TYR A 240 3.29 2.97 -21.98
N TYR A 241 4.33 2.13 -22.04
CA TYR A 241 5.14 1.75 -20.88
C TYR A 241 5.90 2.93 -20.29
N ASP A 242 6.53 3.75 -21.12
CA ASP A 242 7.30 4.90 -20.69
C ASP A 242 6.42 5.91 -19.93
N VAL A 243 5.22 6.19 -20.44
CA VAL A 243 4.26 7.09 -19.80
C VAL A 243 3.84 6.56 -18.42
N ILE A 244 3.54 5.27 -18.31
CA ILE A 244 3.16 4.70 -17.00
C ILE A 244 4.36 4.72 -16.04
N LYS A 245 5.55 4.30 -16.47
CA LYS A 245 6.75 4.26 -15.62
C LYS A 245 7.18 5.62 -15.08
N HIS A 246 6.97 6.71 -15.81
CA HIS A 246 7.29 8.04 -15.33
C HIS A 246 6.39 8.51 -14.17
N ASN A 247 5.23 7.89 -13.99
CA ASN A 247 4.22 8.34 -13.05
C ASN A 247 4.01 7.40 -11.84
N ILE A 248 4.71 6.28 -11.81
CA ILE A 248 4.67 5.32 -10.69
C ILE A 248 6.10 4.95 -10.29
N THR A 249 6.27 4.50 -9.05
CA THR A 249 7.59 4.05 -8.57
C THR A 249 8.08 2.81 -9.34
N GLU A 250 9.39 2.55 -9.34
CA GLU A 250 9.94 1.38 -10.02
C GLU A 250 9.37 0.06 -9.48
N GLU A 251 9.12 -0.03 -8.18
CA GLU A 251 8.55 -1.21 -7.54
C GLU A 251 7.06 -1.40 -7.91
N GLU A 252 6.29 -0.32 -7.89
CA GLU A 252 4.91 -0.32 -8.36
C GLU A 252 4.80 -0.65 -9.84
N SER A 253 5.72 -0.12 -10.66
CA SER A 253 5.79 -0.42 -12.10
C SER A 253 5.96 -1.92 -12.36
N LYS A 254 6.85 -2.60 -11.63
CA LYS A 254 7.05 -4.04 -11.78
C LYS A 254 5.80 -4.85 -11.44
N SER A 255 5.12 -4.50 -10.37
CA SER A 255 3.90 -5.21 -9.95
C SER A 255 2.70 -4.90 -10.84
N PHE A 256 2.57 -3.70 -11.36
CA PHE A 256 1.46 -3.28 -12.22
C PHE A 256 1.66 -3.69 -13.68
N LEU A 257 2.76 -3.25 -14.31
CA LEU A 257 3.05 -3.54 -15.72
C LEU A 257 3.54 -4.98 -15.97
N GLY A 258 3.87 -5.72 -14.93
CA GLY A 258 4.17 -7.15 -15.01
C GLY A 258 2.97 -8.06 -14.76
N TYR A 259 1.79 -7.52 -14.47
CA TYR A 259 0.62 -8.30 -14.11
C TYR A 259 -0.24 -8.67 -15.34
N ALA A 260 -0.43 -9.97 -15.60
CA ALA A 260 -1.10 -10.45 -16.79
C ALA A 260 -2.47 -9.79 -17.09
N PRO A 261 -3.39 -9.60 -16.13
CA PRO A 261 -4.65 -8.90 -16.39
C PRO A 261 -4.48 -7.47 -16.88
N VAL A 262 -3.49 -6.75 -16.38
CA VAL A 262 -3.16 -5.39 -16.80
C VAL A 262 -2.63 -5.41 -18.23
N LEU A 263 -1.74 -6.36 -18.56
CA LEU A 263 -1.21 -6.52 -19.92
C LEU A 263 -2.30 -6.84 -20.94
N GLU A 264 -3.27 -7.66 -20.56
CA GLU A 264 -4.43 -7.97 -21.37
C GLU A 264 -5.30 -6.72 -21.61
N ALA A 265 -5.58 -5.94 -20.56
CA ALA A 265 -6.34 -4.70 -20.66
C ALA A 265 -5.62 -3.66 -21.55
N ILE A 266 -4.30 -3.52 -21.39
CA ILE A 266 -3.46 -2.68 -22.27
C ILE A 266 -3.57 -3.16 -23.72
N SER A 267 -3.48 -4.45 -23.96
CA SER A 267 -3.57 -5.03 -25.31
C SER A 267 -4.92 -4.74 -25.96
N ILE A 268 -6.02 -4.88 -25.21
CA ILE A 268 -7.38 -4.57 -25.66
C ILE A 268 -7.51 -3.08 -25.95
N HIS A 269 -7.02 -2.22 -25.07
CA HIS A 269 -7.06 -0.77 -25.27
C HIS A 269 -6.31 -0.36 -26.53
N ILE A 270 -5.09 -0.87 -26.73
CA ILE A 270 -4.31 -0.57 -27.94
C ILE A 270 -5.01 -1.12 -29.19
N ARG A 271 -5.56 -2.34 -29.16
CA ARG A 271 -6.31 -2.91 -30.32
C ARG A 271 -7.50 -2.06 -30.74
N ASN A 272 -8.26 -1.59 -29.76
CA ASN A 272 -9.48 -0.80 -30.02
C ASN A 272 -9.19 0.63 -30.48
N PHE A 273 -7.94 1.09 -30.46
CA PHE A 273 -7.57 2.43 -30.88
C PHE A 273 -7.13 2.40 -32.36
N PRO A 274 -7.89 3.00 -33.28
CA PRO A 274 -7.70 2.76 -34.72
C PRO A 274 -6.43 3.38 -35.32
N ASN A 275 -5.84 4.41 -34.64
CA ASN A 275 -4.67 5.12 -35.18
C ASN A 275 -3.53 5.15 -34.15
N ARG A 276 -2.48 4.31 -34.34
CA ARG A 276 -1.32 4.19 -33.45
C ARG A 276 -0.53 5.49 -33.32
N GLN A 277 -0.37 6.27 -34.36
CA GLN A 277 0.38 7.54 -34.31
C GLN A 277 -0.38 8.59 -33.52
N LYS A 278 -1.70 8.66 -33.67
CA LYS A 278 -2.54 9.54 -32.86
C LYS A 278 -2.47 9.13 -31.38
N MET A 279 -2.51 7.85 -31.09
CA MET A 279 -2.36 7.34 -29.74
C MET A 279 -1.02 7.76 -29.12
N ILE A 280 0.10 7.60 -29.84
CA ILE A 280 1.42 8.03 -29.36
C ILE A 280 1.44 9.54 -29.07
N SER A 281 0.82 10.37 -29.93
CA SER A 281 0.75 11.82 -29.71
C SER A 281 -0.09 12.21 -28.49
N GLU A 282 -1.19 11.48 -28.24
CA GLU A 282 -2.03 11.66 -27.05
C GLU A 282 -1.30 11.21 -25.78
N LEU A 283 -0.55 10.10 -25.84
CA LEU A 283 0.29 9.63 -24.74
C LEU A 283 1.41 10.62 -24.39
N SER A 284 1.94 11.33 -25.40
CA SER A 284 3.00 12.34 -25.19
C SER A 284 2.48 13.68 -24.66
N GLY A 285 1.17 13.92 -24.69
CA GLY A 285 0.51 15.07 -24.09
C GLY A 285 0.28 14.85 -22.60
N GLN A 286 0.62 15.82 -21.76
CA GLN A 286 0.71 15.74 -20.29
C GLN A 286 -0.55 15.28 -19.52
N THR A 287 -1.66 15.03 -20.19
CA THR A 287 -2.97 14.76 -19.54
C THR A 287 -3.29 13.28 -19.31
N SER A 288 -2.41 12.34 -19.66
CA SER A 288 -2.93 11.01 -20.01
C SER A 288 -2.60 9.84 -19.07
N CYS A 289 -1.63 9.92 -18.19
CA CYS A 289 -1.22 8.70 -17.46
C CYS A 289 -2.29 8.18 -16.50
N VAL A 290 -2.88 9.06 -15.71
CA VAL A 290 -3.91 8.66 -14.76
C VAL A 290 -5.17 8.15 -15.45
N SER A 291 -5.56 8.79 -16.56
CA SER A 291 -6.70 8.34 -17.36
C SER A 291 -6.49 6.94 -17.93
N ILE A 292 -5.25 6.59 -18.24
CA ILE A 292 -4.90 5.24 -18.71
C ILE A 292 -5.01 4.23 -17.57
N ILE A 293 -4.42 4.51 -16.42
CA ILE A 293 -4.47 3.62 -15.25
C ILE A 293 -5.91 3.41 -14.81
N THR A 294 -6.68 4.50 -14.65
CA THR A 294 -8.09 4.42 -14.27
C THR A 294 -8.92 3.63 -15.27
N LYS A 295 -8.68 3.82 -16.56
CA LYS A 295 -9.36 3.05 -17.59
C LYS A 295 -9.02 1.56 -17.55
N ILE A 296 -7.75 1.21 -17.38
CA ILE A 296 -7.34 -0.20 -17.21
C ILE A 296 -8.05 -0.82 -16.00
N MET A 297 -8.13 -0.09 -14.89
CA MET A 297 -8.81 -0.56 -13.68
C MET A 297 -10.31 -0.73 -13.90
N ASP A 298 -10.97 0.26 -14.54
CA ASP A 298 -12.39 0.17 -14.89
C ASP A 298 -12.67 -1.02 -15.82
N ASP A 299 -11.84 -1.23 -16.85
CA ASP A 299 -11.97 -2.36 -17.80
C ASP A 299 -11.81 -3.72 -17.08
N LEU A 300 -10.89 -3.82 -16.09
CA LEU A 300 -10.73 -5.03 -15.28
C LEU A 300 -11.96 -5.32 -14.43
N LEU A 301 -12.55 -4.31 -13.78
CA LEU A 301 -13.78 -4.46 -12.99
C LEU A 301 -14.96 -4.88 -13.87
N VAL A 302 -15.12 -4.25 -15.02
CA VAL A 302 -16.16 -4.61 -15.99
C VAL A 302 -15.97 -6.05 -16.49
N ARG A 303 -14.74 -6.49 -16.72
CA ARG A 303 -14.44 -7.88 -17.11
C ARG A 303 -14.83 -8.87 -16.01
N GLU A 304 -14.49 -8.60 -14.76
CA GLU A 304 -14.87 -9.48 -13.65
C GLU A 304 -16.40 -9.60 -13.52
N GLN A 305 -17.12 -8.50 -13.71
CA GLN A 305 -18.58 -8.48 -13.74
C GLN A 305 -19.12 -9.31 -14.91
N THR A 306 -18.79 -8.90 -16.15
CA THR A 306 -19.48 -9.35 -17.36
C THR A 306 -19.03 -10.72 -17.86
N GLN A 307 -17.76 -11.07 -17.65
CA GLN A 307 -17.21 -12.34 -18.17
C GLN A 307 -17.15 -13.45 -17.11
N LYS A 308 -17.28 -13.13 -15.82
CA LYS A 308 -17.19 -14.14 -14.76
C LYS A 308 -18.46 -14.27 -13.92
N VAL A 309 -18.80 -13.20 -13.17
CA VAL A 309 -19.86 -13.30 -12.15
C VAL A 309 -21.25 -13.38 -12.80
N ILE A 310 -21.58 -12.50 -13.77
CA ILE A 310 -22.89 -12.54 -14.44
C ILE A 310 -23.14 -13.88 -15.12
N PRO A 311 -22.22 -14.43 -15.95
CA PRO A 311 -22.45 -15.73 -16.57
C PRO A 311 -22.61 -16.88 -15.54
N ALA A 312 -21.85 -16.86 -14.46
CA ALA A 312 -21.95 -17.85 -13.39
C ALA A 312 -23.30 -17.75 -12.65
N PHE A 313 -23.77 -16.52 -12.37
CA PHE A 313 -25.04 -16.28 -11.71
C PHE A 313 -26.23 -16.68 -12.58
N ILE A 314 -26.21 -16.30 -13.86
CA ILE A 314 -27.21 -16.74 -14.85
C ILE A 314 -27.26 -18.26 -14.92
N LYS A 315 -26.12 -18.92 -15.11
CA LYS A 315 -26.04 -20.39 -15.18
C LYS A 315 -26.62 -21.06 -13.93
N LYS A 316 -26.44 -20.47 -12.75
CA LYS A 316 -26.91 -21.02 -11.48
C LYS A 316 -28.41 -20.81 -11.26
N CYS A 317 -28.94 -19.65 -11.58
CA CYS A 317 -30.27 -19.21 -11.11
C CYS A 317 -31.31 -18.97 -12.21
N GLN A 318 -30.93 -18.81 -13.48
CA GLN A 318 -31.87 -18.44 -14.55
C GLN A 318 -33.00 -19.45 -14.76
N SER A 319 -32.72 -20.76 -14.58
CA SER A 319 -33.73 -21.82 -14.74
C SER A 319 -34.76 -21.81 -13.61
N SER A 320 -34.38 -21.36 -12.41
CA SER A 320 -35.25 -21.29 -11.23
C SER A 320 -36.00 -19.96 -11.14
N HIS A 321 -35.44 -18.90 -11.70
CA HIS A 321 -35.94 -17.53 -11.59
C HIS A 321 -35.92 -16.81 -12.95
N PRO A 322 -36.67 -17.31 -13.95
CA PRO A 322 -36.69 -16.74 -15.30
C PRO A 322 -37.28 -15.31 -15.36
N GLU A 323 -38.03 -14.92 -14.33
CA GLU A 323 -38.63 -13.57 -14.20
C GLU A 323 -37.61 -12.47 -13.82
N PHE A 324 -36.45 -12.83 -13.27
CA PHE A 324 -35.44 -11.85 -12.90
C PHE A 324 -34.72 -11.31 -14.15
N ALA A 325 -34.75 -10.02 -14.38
CA ALA A 325 -34.23 -9.37 -15.59
C ALA A 325 -32.96 -8.54 -15.38
N GLU A 326 -32.62 -8.22 -14.11
CA GLU A 326 -31.53 -7.27 -13.81
C GLU A 326 -30.18 -7.96 -13.56
N TRP A 327 -29.90 -9.05 -14.30
CA TRP A 327 -28.65 -9.82 -14.23
C TRP A 327 -27.41 -8.97 -14.50
N ASP A 328 -27.51 -7.98 -15.37
CA ASP A 328 -26.44 -7.08 -15.78
C ASP A 328 -26.03 -6.06 -14.73
N LYS A 329 -26.85 -5.88 -13.69
CA LYS A 329 -26.60 -4.90 -12.63
C LYS A 329 -25.86 -5.46 -11.42
N VAL A 330 -25.81 -6.81 -11.28
CA VAL A 330 -25.10 -7.44 -10.16
C VAL A 330 -23.59 -7.30 -10.30
N TYR A 331 -22.89 -7.26 -9.19
CA TYR A 331 -21.44 -7.20 -9.13
C TYR A 331 -20.86 -6.02 -9.90
N SER A 332 -21.51 -4.85 -9.80
CA SER A 332 -21.06 -3.62 -10.44
C SER A 332 -19.64 -3.23 -10.03
N PRO A 333 -18.89 -2.44 -10.82
CA PRO A 333 -17.58 -1.94 -10.44
C PRO A 333 -17.54 -1.28 -9.05
N GLU A 334 -18.57 -0.51 -8.71
CA GLU A 334 -18.72 0.11 -7.39
C GLU A 334 -18.88 -0.93 -6.29
N GLU A 335 -19.79 -1.88 -6.47
CA GLU A 335 -20.01 -2.99 -5.54
C GLU A 335 -18.73 -3.78 -5.30
N GLN A 336 -17.99 -4.11 -6.37
CA GLN A 336 -16.73 -4.83 -6.27
C GLN A 336 -15.74 -4.10 -5.34
N LEU A 337 -15.54 -2.79 -5.55
CA LEU A 337 -14.57 -2.00 -4.79
C LEU A 337 -14.94 -1.92 -3.30
N VAL A 338 -16.22 -1.69 -2.98
CA VAL A 338 -16.70 -1.68 -1.59
C VAL A 338 -16.48 -3.03 -0.92
N ARG A 339 -16.83 -4.14 -1.61
CA ARG A 339 -16.65 -5.49 -1.06
C ARG A 339 -15.18 -5.87 -0.90
N LEU A 340 -14.30 -5.42 -1.80
CA LEU A 340 -12.86 -5.68 -1.71
C LEU A 340 -12.26 -4.99 -0.48
N ILE A 341 -12.61 -3.74 -0.22
CA ILE A 341 -12.14 -3.03 0.98
C ILE A 341 -12.71 -3.68 2.25
N SER A 342 -13.99 -4.05 2.26
CA SER A 342 -14.61 -4.79 3.38
C SER A 342 -13.92 -6.13 3.64
N LEU A 343 -13.58 -6.86 2.58
CA LEU A 343 -12.86 -8.12 2.70
C LEU A 343 -11.46 -7.92 3.31
N ILE A 344 -10.74 -6.88 2.90
CA ILE A 344 -9.40 -6.58 3.42
C ILE A 344 -9.45 -6.14 4.89
N LEU A 345 -10.41 -5.28 5.26
CA LEU A 345 -10.53 -4.77 6.62
C LEU A 345 -11.06 -5.81 7.60
N PHE A 346 -12.12 -6.52 7.21
CA PHE A 346 -12.91 -7.34 8.14
C PHE A 346 -12.85 -8.84 7.84
N ASN A 347 -12.18 -9.24 6.76
CA ASN A 347 -12.20 -10.61 6.22
C ASN A 347 -13.64 -11.11 5.99
N ASP A 348 -14.51 -10.22 5.52
CA ASP A 348 -15.95 -10.43 5.38
C ASP A 348 -16.41 -10.32 3.92
N THR A 349 -17.09 -11.35 3.43
CA THR A 349 -17.68 -11.45 2.09
C THR A 349 -19.20 -11.25 2.11
N SER A 350 -19.78 -10.85 3.24
CA SER A 350 -21.22 -10.77 3.44
C SER A 350 -21.94 -9.91 2.39
N TYR A 351 -23.09 -10.37 1.93
CA TYR A 351 -24.02 -9.59 1.09
C TYR A 351 -24.39 -8.27 1.74
N GLU A 352 -24.44 -8.22 3.08
CA GLU A 352 -24.82 -7.05 3.87
C GLU A 352 -23.88 -5.84 3.67
N ASN A 353 -22.61 -6.09 3.27
CA ASN A 353 -21.63 -5.01 3.01
C ASN A 353 -22.02 -4.11 1.84
N TYR A 354 -22.83 -4.63 0.90
CA TYR A 354 -23.38 -3.86 -0.21
C TYR A 354 -24.70 -4.50 -0.66
N ARG A 355 -25.81 -4.04 -0.11
CA ARG A 355 -27.14 -4.57 -0.45
C ARG A 355 -27.58 -4.11 -1.84
N LEU A 356 -28.12 -5.04 -2.62
CA LEU A 356 -28.72 -4.76 -3.93
C LEU A 356 -30.23 -4.67 -3.80
N PRO A 357 -30.82 -3.45 -3.83
CA PRO A 357 -32.27 -3.27 -3.58
C PRO A 357 -33.16 -4.00 -4.60
N PHE A 358 -32.62 -4.26 -5.79
CA PHE A 358 -33.33 -4.94 -6.87
C PHE A 358 -33.21 -6.47 -6.82
N LEU A 359 -32.32 -7.03 -5.97
CA LEU A 359 -32.13 -8.48 -5.89
C LEU A 359 -33.22 -9.12 -5.06
N PRO A 360 -34.01 -10.08 -5.61
CA PRO A 360 -35.03 -10.76 -4.86
C PRO A 360 -34.45 -11.53 -3.65
N PRO A 361 -35.15 -11.56 -2.50
CA PRO A 361 -34.66 -12.27 -1.31
C PRO A 361 -34.32 -13.75 -1.56
N GLN A 362 -35.00 -14.39 -2.48
CA GLN A 362 -34.78 -15.79 -2.86
C GLN A 362 -33.43 -16.04 -3.54
N LEU A 363 -32.85 -15.01 -4.15
CA LEU A 363 -31.58 -15.08 -4.85
C LEU A 363 -30.37 -14.64 -3.99
N VAL A 364 -30.62 -14.12 -2.78
CA VAL A 364 -29.56 -13.58 -1.91
C VAL A 364 -28.58 -14.68 -1.49
N ASP A 365 -29.06 -15.85 -1.09
CA ASP A 365 -28.20 -16.96 -0.67
C ASP A 365 -27.33 -17.48 -1.83
N ASP A 366 -27.91 -17.60 -3.01
CA ASP A 366 -27.18 -18.00 -4.22
C ASP A 366 -26.14 -16.97 -4.62
N TYR A 367 -26.47 -15.69 -4.47
CA TYR A 367 -25.53 -14.61 -4.74
C TYR A 367 -24.41 -14.54 -3.69
N GLN A 368 -24.73 -14.75 -2.41
CA GLN A 368 -23.74 -14.86 -1.34
C GLN A 368 -22.74 -15.99 -1.59
N GLU A 369 -23.20 -17.15 -2.08
CA GLU A 369 -22.31 -18.25 -2.42
C GLU A 369 -21.35 -17.88 -3.56
N LEU A 370 -21.82 -17.12 -4.55
CA LEU A 370 -20.97 -16.58 -5.61
C LEU A 370 -19.95 -15.57 -5.08
N LEU A 371 -20.36 -14.65 -4.19
CA LEU A 371 -19.44 -13.70 -3.55
C LEU A 371 -18.32 -14.43 -2.80
N ASN A 372 -18.66 -15.47 -2.04
CA ASN A 372 -17.69 -16.28 -1.32
C ASN A 372 -16.67 -16.96 -2.25
N SER A 373 -17.09 -17.28 -3.49
CA SER A 373 -16.24 -17.93 -4.47
C SER A 373 -15.39 -16.94 -5.27
N PHE A 374 -15.99 -15.85 -5.75
CA PHE A 374 -15.32 -14.94 -6.70
C PHE A 374 -14.55 -13.81 -6.03
N LEU A 375 -15.03 -13.29 -4.89
CA LEU A 375 -14.40 -12.13 -4.25
C LEU A 375 -12.96 -12.41 -3.76
N PRO A 376 -12.66 -13.55 -3.09
CA PRO A 376 -11.27 -13.88 -2.72
C PRO A 376 -10.35 -14.10 -3.93
N GLN A 377 -10.95 -14.29 -5.11
CA GLN A 377 -10.24 -14.56 -6.36
C GLN A 377 -10.11 -13.35 -7.25
N HIS A 378 -10.55 -12.18 -6.79
CA HIS A 378 -10.52 -10.95 -7.57
C HIS A 378 -9.08 -10.53 -7.91
N PRO A 379 -8.79 -10.05 -9.15
CA PRO A 379 -7.43 -9.68 -9.56
C PRO A 379 -6.82 -8.52 -8.76
N PHE A 380 -7.65 -7.70 -8.10
CA PHE A 380 -7.17 -6.59 -7.27
C PHE A 380 -6.58 -7.03 -5.93
N ILE A 381 -6.83 -8.26 -5.49
CA ILE A 381 -6.34 -8.76 -4.21
C ILE A 381 -5.49 -10.02 -4.37
N ARG A 382 -4.66 -10.24 -3.38
CA ARG A 382 -3.91 -11.48 -3.17
C ARG A 382 -3.92 -11.84 -1.69
N ILE A 383 -3.75 -13.09 -1.38
CA ILE A 383 -3.60 -13.55 0.00
C ILE A 383 -2.13 -13.50 0.38
N LYS A 384 -1.81 -12.76 1.43
CA LYS A 384 -0.47 -12.77 2.00
C LYS A 384 -0.34 -13.98 2.90
N ALA A 385 0.51 -14.92 2.50
CA ALA A 385 0.81 -16.09 3.30
C ALA A 385 1.73 -15.71 4.47
N GLU A 386 1.19 -15.59 5.65
CA GLU A 386 1.95 -15.57 6.89
C GLU A 386 1.68 -16.85 7.69
N PRO A 387 2.65 -17.36 8.49
CA PRO A 387 2.50 -18.64 9.17
C PRO A 387 1.30 -18.76 10.11
N SER A 388 0.69 -17.64 10.48
CA SER A 388 -0.42 -17.56 11.44
C SER A 388 -1.69 -16.89 10.90
N ASP A 389 -1.65 -16.22 9.74
CA ASP A 389 -2.80 -15.43 9.29
C ASP A 389 -2.80 -15.24 7.76
N ASN A 390 -3.81 -15.79 7.10
CA ASN A 390 -4.05 -15.64 5.67
C ASN A 390 -4.90 -14.37 5.44
N LYS A 391 -4.30 -13.18 5.55
CA LYS A 391 -5.02 -11.92 5.36
C LYS A 391 -5.04 -11.52 3.88
N PRO A 392 -6.22 -11.19 3.30
CA PRO A 392 -6.29 -10.60 1.96
C PRO A 392 -5.68 -9.19 1.97
N ILE A 393 -4.89 -8.88 0.94
CA ILE A 393 -4.28 -7.57 0.72
C ILE A 393 -4.42 -7.19 -0.75
N PHE A 394 -4.33 -5.91 -1.08
CA PHE A 394 -4.26 -5.51 -2.49
C PHE A 394 -3.05 -6.10 -3.20
N THR A 395 -3.21 -6.45 -4.48
CA THR A 395 -2.15 -7.01 -5.33
C THR A 395 -0.98 -6.04 -5.49
N GLY A 396 -1.27 -4.74 -5.48
CA GLY A 396 -0.26 -3.69 -5.52
C GLY A 396 -0.84 -2.32 -5.16
N PRO A 397 0.02 -1.31 -4.94
CA PRO A 397 -0.40 0.04 -4.54
C PRO A 397 -1.37 0.68 -5.53
N ALA A 398 -1.18 0.50 -6.83
CA ALA A 398 -2.06 1.07 -7.85
C ALA A 398 -3.52 0.60 -7.72
N PHE A 399 -3.73 -0.70 -7.46
CA PHE A 399 -5.07 -1.28 -7.25
C PHE A 399 -5.72 -0.74 -5.98
N ARG A 400 -4.93 -0.62 -4.91
CA ARG A 400 -5.36 -0.05 -3.64
C ARG A 400 -5.80 1.39 -3.78
N ASP A 401 -4.95 2.23 -4.31
CA ASP A 401 -5.16 3.67 -4.35
C ASP A 401 -6.30 4.06 -5.30
N TYR A 402 -6.42 3.36 -6.42
CA TYR A 402 -7.58 3.51 -7.29
C TYR A 402 -8.88 3.11 -6.56
N SER A 403 -8.88 1.99 -5.86
CA SER A 403 -10.05 1.51 -5.12
C SER A 403 -10.45 2.49 -4.01
N LEU A 404 -9.47 2.96 -3.24
CA LEU A 404 -9.71 3.94 -2.17
C LEU A 404 -10.20 5.28 -2.73
N ALA A 405 -9.63 5.77 -3.85
CA ALA A 405 -10.07 7.01 -4.47
C ALA A 405 -11.53 6.93 -4.97
N LYS A 406 -11.93 5.79 -5.53
CA LYS A 406 -13.34 5.58 -5.96
C LYS A 406 -14.30 5.50 -4.76
N VAL A 407 -13.92 4.76 -3.72
CA VAL A 407 -14.82 4.50 -2.57
C VAL A 407 -14.92 5.72 -1.66
N ILE A 408 -13.82 6.46 -1.41
CA ILE A 408 -13.88 7.66 -0.56
C ILE A 408 -14.73 8.78 -1.18
N LEU A 409 -14.80 8.84 -2.51
CA LEU A 409 -15.64 9.80 -3.23
C LEU A 409 -17.12 9.39 -3.29
N ASN A 410 -17.47 8.19 -2.84
CA ASN A 410 -18.85 7.74 -2.75
C ASN A 410 -19.45 8.13 -1.39
N PRO A 411 -20.46 9.01 -1.33
CA PRO A 411 -21.01 9.50 -0.07
C PRO A 411 -21.58 8.41 0.86
N ASN A 412 -21.97 7.25 0.29
CA ASN A 412 -22.55 6.15 1.07
C ASN A 412 -21.47 5.25 1.69
N PHE A 413 -20.23 5.30 1.19
CA PHE A 413 -19.16 4.36 1.55
C PHE A 413 -17.82 5.05 1.87
N SER A 414 -17.78 6.38 1.93
CA SER A 414 -16.55 7.14 2.24
C SER A 414 -15.91 6.69 3.56
N SER A 415 -16.73 6.44 4.57
CA SER A 415 -16.27 5.98 5.89
C SER A 415 -15.49 4.66 5.83
N LEU A 416 -15.80 3.78 4.88
CA LEU A 416 -15.06 2.51 4.72
C LEU A 416 -13.61 2.75 4.24
N ALA A 417 -13.43 3.70 3.32
CA ALA A 417 -12.08 4.08 2.87
C ALA A 417 -11.33 4.86 3.96
N GLU A 418 -12.01 5.72 4.72
CA GLU A 418 -11.44 6.43 5.87
C GLU A 418 -10.94 5.44 6.93
N MET A 419 -11.74 4.42 7.29
CA MET A 419 -11.31 3.34 8.19
C MET A 419 -10.07 2.60 7.68
N TYR A 420 -9.98 2.38 6.36
CA TYR A 420 -8.78 1.75 5.79
C TYR A 420 -7.55 2.64 5.97
N PHE A 421 -7.66 3.95 5.77
CA PHE A 421 -6.56 4.89 6.01
C PHE A 421 -6.16 4.92 7.49
N GLU A 422 -7.11 4.96 8.41
CA GLU A 422 -6.86 4.96 9.86
C GLU A 422 -6.13 3.69 10.32
N GLU A 423 -6.58 2.51 9.90
CA GLU A 423 -5.91 1.25 10.21
C GLU A 423 -4.48 1.22 9.63
N SER A 424 -4.31 1.76 8.42
CA SER A 424 -3.01 1.80 7.74
C SER A 424 -2.03 2.78 8.40
N GLN A 425 -2.49 3.92 8.93
CA GLN A 425 -1.64 4.87 9.66
C GLN A 425 -1.04 4.24 10.91
N SER A 426 -1.78 3.39 11.61
CA SER A 426 -1.27 2.65 12.78
C SER A 426 -0.11 1.72 12.42
N GLN A 427 0.02 1.32 11.15
CA GLN A 427 1.06 0.43 10.60
C GLN A 427 2.16 1.16 9.84
N SER A 428 2.28 2.49 9.96
CA SER A 428 3.25 3.32 9.22
C SER A 428 3.02 3.27 7.69
N TYR A 429 1.78 3.25 7.28
CA TYR A 429 1.39 3.27 5.89
C TYR A 429 1.69 4.61 5.23
N TYR A 430 2.26 4.54 4.03
CA TYR A 430 2.44 5.70 3.16
C TYR A 430 1.52 5.57 1.95
N SER A 431 0.73 6.61 1.67
CA SER A 431 -0.03 6.70 0.43
C SER A 431 0.91 6.63 -0.77
N SER A 432 0.52 5.91 -1.82
CA SER A 432 1.28 5.97 -3.06
C SER A 432 0.94 7.27 -3.82
N GLN A 433 1.77 7.61 -4.80
CA GLN A 433 1.58 8.78 -5.66
C GLN A 433 0.28 8.72 -6.47
N ILE A 434 -0.24 7.52 -6.72
CA ILE A 434 -1.38 7.27 -7.60
C ILE A 434 -2.71 7.71 -6.97
N PHE A 435 -2.83 7.66 -5.63
CA PHE A 435 -4.09 8.07 -4.97
C PHE A 435 -4.43 9.53 -5.27
N PHE A 436 -3.46 10.45 -5.15
CA PHE A 436 -3.67 11.85 -5.50
C PHE A 436 -4.20 12.02 -6.92
N ASP A 437 -3.56 11.36 -7.89
CA ASP A 437 -3.90 11.49 -9.30
C ASP A 437 -5.27 10.86 -9.61
N CYS A 438 -5.56 9.67 -9.06
CA CYS A 438 -6.87 9.04 -9.20
C CYS A 438 -7.97 9.89 -8.57
N TYR A 439 -7.75 10.38 -7.35
CA TYR A 439 -8.72 11.19 -6.64
C TYR A 439 -9.06 12.46 -7.43
N THR A 440 -8.04 13.23 -7.85
CA THR A 440 -8.24 14.48 -8.60
C THR A 440 -8.89 14.26 -9.96
N ALA A 441 -8.53 13.19 -10.67
CA ALA A 441 -9.14 12.82 -11.94
C ALA A 441 -10.62 12.42 -11.79
N ILE A 442 -10.96 11.61 -10.77
CA ILE A 442 -12.33 11.13 -10.54
C ILE A 442 -13.22 12.27 -10.01
N SER A 443 -12.70 13.11 -9.12
CA SER A 443 -13.42 14.23 -8.52
C SER A 443 -13.48 15.49 -9.41
N ASN A 444 -12.91 15.45 -10.62
CA ASN A 444 -12.76 16.63 -11.50
C ASN A 444 -12.03 17.78 -10.78
N ASN A 445 -10.96 17.48 -10.07
CA ASN A 445 -10.18 18.42 -9.28
C ASN A 445 -10.94 19.12 -8.14
N VAL A 446 -12.00 18.51 -7.62
CA VAL A 446 -12.68 18.98 -6.42
C VAL A 446 -12.25 18.11 -5.25
N ILE A 447 -11.80 18.74 -4.16
CA ILE A 447 -11.37 18.04 -2.94
C ILE A 447 -12.40 18.26 -1.85
N HIS A 448 -12.84 17.17 -1.23
CA HIS A 448 -13.66 17.25 -0.02
C HIS A 448 -12.80 17.65 1.19
N PRO A 449 -13.32 18.51 2.09
CA PRO A 449 -12.58 18.99 3.26
C PRO A 449 -11.99 17.87 4.14
N ASN A 450 -12.76 16.80 4.36
CA ASN A 450 -12.35 15.66 5.17
C ASN A 450 -11.30 14.78 4.51
N HIS A 451 -11.12 14.88 3.20
CA HIS A 451 -10.18 14.05 2.44
C HIS A 451 -8.82 14.74 2.20
N ILE A 452 -8.70 16.03 2.56
CA ILE A 452 -7.53 16.82 2.21
C ILE A 452 -6.23 16.26 2.77
N SER A 453 -6.27 15.67 3.97
CA SER A 453 -5.10 15.06 4.60
C SER A 453 -4.59 13.88 3.76
N TYR A 454 -5.47 12.96 3.37
CA TYR A 454 -5.12 11.79 2.55
C TYR A 454 -4.60 12.18 1.16
N VAL A 455 -5.25 13.18 0.55
CA VAL A 455 -4.85 13.71 -0.77
C VAL A 455 -3.47 14.34 -0.70
N TYR A 456 -3.21 15.15 0.33
CA TYR A 456 -1.91 15.80 0.51
C TYR A 456 -0.81 14.81 0.88
N ASP A 457 -1.10 13.79 1.71
CA ASP A 457 -0.14 12.74 2.03
C ASP A 457 0.29 11.94 0.79
N SER A 458 -0.65 11.65 -0.11
CA SER A 458 -0.33 11.05 -1.40
C SER A 458 0.50 11.98 -2.28
N PHE A 459 0.16 13.27 -2.32
CA PHE A 459 0.96 14.26 -3.06
C PHE A 459 2.39 14.35 -2.55
N LYS A 460 2.60 14.32 -1.23
CA LYS A 460 3.95 14.31 -0.62
C LYS A 460 4.80 13.13 -1.08
N ALA A 461 4.19 11.98 -1.33
CA ALA A 461 4.89 10.79 -1.82
C ALA A 461 5.48 10.94 -3.23
N LYS A 462 5.04 11.96 -4.00
CA LYS A 462 5.61 12.28 -5.32
C LYS A 462 6.94 13.01 -5.26
N ALA A 463 7.30 13.57 -4.09
CA ALA A 463 8.51 14.37 -3.94
C ALA A 463 9.77 13.51 -4.06
N THR A 464 10.70 13.95 -4.86
CA THR A 464 12.05 13.39 -4.92
C THR A 464 12.88 13.87 -3.71
N ALA A 465 14.08 13.29 -3.50
CA ALA A 465 14.96 13.64 -2.39
C ALA A 465 15.38 15.14 -2.35
N TYR A 466 15.22 15.85 -3.46
CA TYR A 466 15.60 17.25 -3.61
C TYR A 466 14.42 18.23 -3.70
N GLU A 467 13.21 17.70 -3.63
CA GLU A 467 11.97 18.47 -3.70
C GLU A 467 11.29 18.48 -2.34
N ARG A 468 10.65 19.60 -2.04
CA ARG A 468 9.83 19.78 -0.84
C ARG A 468 8.39 20.03 -1.27
N PRO A 469 7.49 19.11 -1.02
CA PRO A 469 6.07 19.31 -1.32
C PRO A 469 5.48 20.35 -0.37
N TYR A 470 4.59 21.19 -0.88
CA TYR A 470 3.78 22.09 -0.09
C TYR A 470 2.35 22.17 -0.62
N MET A 471 1.46 22.61 0.24
CA MET A 471 0.07 22.87 -0.08
C MET A 471 -0.28 24.28 0.37
N GLU A 472 -0.96 25.03 -0.50
CA GLU A 472 -1.53 26.34 -0.19
C GLU A 472 -3.06 26.27 -0.34
N CYS A 473 -3.80 26.75 0.66
CA CYS A 473 -5.25 26.80 0.65
C CYS A 473 -5.69 28.23 0.99
N SER A 474 -6.35 28.88 0.05
CA SER A 474 -6.82 30.25 0.21
C SER A 474 -8.31 30.35 0.01
N GLU A 475 -9.02 31.00 0.93
CA GLU A 475 -10.44 31.28 0.83
C GLU A 475 -10.72 32.26 -0.31
N ILE A 476 -11.64 31.90 -1.21
CA ILE A 476 -12.12 32.77 -2.28
C ILE A 476 -13.43 33.40 -1.82
N THR A 477 -13.42 34.71 -1.54
CA THR A 477 -14.65 35.44 -1.21
C THR A 477 -15.51 35.59 -2.46
N LYS A 478 -16.57 34.82 -2.61
CA LYS A 478 -17.60 35.11 -3.61
C LYS A 478 -18.43 36.29 -3.16
N LEU A 479 -18.58 37.27 -4.03
CA LEU A 479 -19.47 38.44 -3.84
C LEU A 479 -20.97 38.09 -3.87
N ASP A 480 -21.33 36.83 -3.89
CA ASP A 480 -22.73 36.39 -3.99
C ASP A 480 -23.29 36.08 -2.60
N ASN A 481 -24.08 37.00 -2.09
CA ASN A 481 -24.68 36.99 -0.75
C ASN A 481 -25.75 35.91 -0.50
N SER A 482 -25.81 34.86 -1.32
CA SER A 482 -26.92 33.90 -1.26
C SER A 482 -26.56 32.46 -0.85
N SER A 483 -25.28 32.12 -0.68
CA SER A 483 -24.89 30.79 -0.24
C SER A 483 -23.93 30.84 0.95
N ASN A 484 -24.26 30.06 2.01
CA ASN A 484 -23.36 29.82 3.16
C ASN A 484 -22.19 28.88 2.82
N VAL A 485 -21.86 28.73 1.55
CA VAL A 485 -20.82 27.83 1.07
C VAL A 485 -19.52 28.63 0.90
N ILE A 486 -18.48 28.17 1.59
CA ILE A 486 -17.13 28.73 1.47
C ILE A 486 -16.38 27.96 0.37
N GLU A 487 -15.86 28.68 -0.59
CA GLU A 487 -15.04 28.12 -1.66
C GLU A 487 -13.56 28.45 -1.38
N CYS A 488 -12.73 27.43 -1.41
CA CYS A 488 -11.27 27.60 -1.26
C CYS A 488 -10.55 27.09 -2.49
N LEU A 489 -9.56 27.84 -2.93
CA LEU A 489 -8.59 27.38 -3.91
C LEU A 489 -7.45 26.68 -3.19
N THR A 490 -7.21 25.42 -3.54
CA THR A 490 -6.07 24.67 -3.02
C THR A 490 -5.08 24.42 -4.14
N VAL A 491 -3.83 24.72 -3.89
CA VAL A 491 -2.70 24.52 -4.79
C VAL A 491 -1.74 23.53 -4.14
N PHE A 492 -1.40 22.47 -4.85
CA PHE A 492 -0.34 21.54 -4.48
C PHE A 492 0.86 21.78 -5.40
N ASP A 493 2.03 22.01 -4.85
CA ASP A 493 3.23 22.25 -5.65
C ASP A 493 4.51 21.74 -4.96
N MET A 494 5.63 21.75 -5.67
CA MET A 494 6.93 21.32 -5.20
C MET A 494 7.90 22.52 -5.16
N MET A 495 8.56 22.71 -4.01
CA MET A 495 9.69 23.61 -3.90
C MET A 495 10.98 22.89 -4.25
N ALA A 496 11.78 23.43 -5.16
CA ALA A 496 13.06 22.86 -5.54
C ALA A 496 14.22 23.59 -4.85
N GLY A 497 15.10 22.81 -4.20
CA GLY A 497 16.34 23.29 -3.58
C GLY A 497 16.16 24.16 -2.33
N ASN A 498 17.28 24.71 -1.83
CA ASN A 498 17.30 25.54 -0.61
C ASN A 498 16.71 26.96 -0.77
N LYS A 499 16.24 27.33 -1.94
CA LYS A 499 15.80 28.70 -2.25
C LYS A 499 14.28 28.88 -2.28
N CYS A 500 13.48 27.90 -1.87
CA CYS A 500 12.00 28.02 -1.83
C CYS A 500 11.40 28.69 -3.09
N ILE A 501 11.92 28.35 -4.26
CA ILE A 501 11.35 28.84 -5.52
C ILE A 501 10.26 27.82 -5.90
N PRO A 502 8.97 28.24 -5.95
CA PRO A 502 7.90 27.37 -6.40
C PRO A 502 8.21 26.86 -7.80
N LYS A 503 8.28 25.56 -7.95
CA LYS A 503 8.30 24.90 -9.23
C LYS A 503 6.83 24.77 -9.63
N ARG A 504 6.25 25.78 -10.24
CA ARG A 504 4.83 25.80 -10.62
C ARG A 504 4.53 24.63 -11.54
N ASN A 505 4.17 23.52 -10.95
CA ASN A 505 3.49 22.42 -11.59
C ASN A 505 1.99 22.65 -11.37
N GLU A 506 1.20 22.57 -12.41
CA GLU A 506 -0.19 22.97 -12.56
C GLU A 506 -1.20 22.11 -11.78
N TYR A 507 -0.99 21.89 -10.48
CA TYR A 507 -1.93 21.16 -9.63
C TYR A 507 -2.84 22.11 -8.82
N ALA A 508 -3.45 23.08 -9.49
CA ALA A 508 -4.46 23.91 -8.84
C ALA A 508 -5.79 23.14 -8.79
N THR A 509 -6.34 22.97 -7.61
CA THR A 509 -7.66 22.35 -7.40
C THR A 509 -8.56 23.26 -6.60
N SER A 510 -9.88 23.16 -6.83
CA SER A 510 -10.88 23.89 -6.06
C SER A 510 -11.49 23.01 -5.00
N MET A 511 -11.68 23.55 -3.78
CA MET A 511 -12.46 22.90 -2.74
C MET A 511 -13.74 23.69 -2.50
N ILE A 512 -14.87 22.98 -2.39
CA ILE A 512 -16.16 23.57 -2.03
C ILE A 512 -16.54 23.00 -0.68
N PHE A 513 -16.77 23.89 0.32
CA PHE A 513 -17.13 23.49 1.67
C PHE A 513 -18.62 23.64 1.91
N ASN A 514 -19.26 22.53 2.31
CA ASN A 514 -20.56 22.56 2.96
C ASN A 514 -20.44 22.67 4.48
N GLU A 515 -19.31 22.20 5.02
CA GLU A 515 -18.93 22.27 6.42
C GLU A 515 -17.66 23.13 6.56
N ASN A 516 -17.64 24.04 7.51
CA ASN A 516 -16.56 25.00 7.66
C ASN A 516 -15.36 24.41 8.44
N ILE A 517 -15.02 23.16 8.23
CA ILE A 517 -13.94 22.45 8.94
C ILE A 517 -13.01 21.77 7.94
N LEU A 518 -11.71 22.00 8.11
CA LEU A 518 -10.61 21.27 7.47
C LEU A 518 -9.92 20.39 8.50
N HIS A 519 -9.77 19.12 8.21
CA HIS A 519 -9.08 18.20 9.11
C HIS A 519 -7.71 17.78 8.56
N PHE A 520 -6.69 17.82 9.43
CA PHE A 520 -5.33 17.34 9.16
C PHE A 520 -4.82 16.50 10.32
N ASP A 521 -4.28 15.32 10.05
CA ASP A 521 -3.58 14.53 11.07
C ASP A 521 -2.28 15.21 11.49
N GLN A 522 -1.59 15.81 10.53
CA GLN A 522 -0.37 16.59 10.74
C GLN A 522 -0.23 17.68 9.68
N LEU A 523 0.49 18.73 10.01
CA LEU A 523 0.80 19.83 9.10
C LEU A 523 2.29 19.81 8.74
N ALA A 524 2.63 19.65 7.47
CA ALA A 524 4.00 19.73 7.00
C ALA A 524 4.06 20.54 5.69
N ASN A 525 4.62 21.75 5.76
CA ASN A 525 4.64 22.73 4.67
C ASN A 525 3.23 23.05 4.15
N VAL A 526 2.30 23.32 5.06
CA VAL A 526 0.90 23.66 4.76
C VAL A 526 0.67 25.15 5.04
N PHE A 527 0.12 25.86 4.06
CA PHE A 527 -0.15 27.30 4.12
C PHE A 527 -1.66 27.51 3.93
N ILE A 528 -2.36 27.88 5.00
CA ILE A 528 -3.81 28.10 5.00
C ILE A 528 -4.09 29.57 5.32
N ASP A 529 -4.84 30.24 4.44
CA ASP A 529 -5.42 31.55 4.67
C ASP A 529 -6.93 31.48 4.42
N ALA A 530 -7.66 31.04 5.43
CA ALA A 530 -9.10 30.77 5.36
C ALA A 530 -9.81 31.27 6.64
N PRO A 531 -10.03 32.59 6.78
CA PRO A 531 -10.47 33.23 8.00
C PRO A 531 -11.86 32.83 8.53
N HIS A 532 -12.68 32.14 7.72
CA HIS A 532 -14.03 31.68 8.14
C HIS A 532 -14.10 30.17 8.37
N ILE A 533 -12.98 29.45 8.25
CA ILE A 533 -12.90 28.00 8.37
C ILE A 533 -12.27 27.60 9.70
N THR A 534 -12.72 26.52 10.30
CA THR A 534 -12.06 25.86 11.43
C THR A 534 -11.05 24.84 10.88
N VAL A 535 -9.82 24.87 11.38
CA VAL A 535 -8.80 23.86 11.08
C VAL A 535 -8.66 22.92 12.28
N SER A 536 -8.98 21.65 12.07
CA SER A 536 -8.85 20.59 13.06
C SER A 536 -7.55 19.83 12.84
N ILE A 537 -6.75 19.64 13.89
CA ILE A 537 -5.41 19.06 13.79
C ILE A 537 -5.27 17.87 14.74
N GLY A 538 -4.76 16.76 14.21
CA GLY A 538 -4.46 15.55 14.93
C GLY A 538 -5.60 14.56 14.99
N HIS A 539 -5.29 13.38 15.50
CA HIS A 539 -6.23 12.27 15.68
C HIS A 539 -6.12 11.71 17.09
N SER A 540 -7.23 11.27 17.68
CA SER A 540 -7.25 10.70 19.02
C SER A 540 -6.36 9.45 19.13
N GLY A 541 -5.41 9.47 20.06
CA GLY A 541 -4.47 8.37 20.31
C GLY A 541 -3.15 8.45 19.53
N PHE A 542 -2.97 9.45 18.66
CA PHE A 542 -1.73 9.66 17.90
C PHE A 542 -1.14 11.05 18.20
N ASP A 543 0.18 11.16 18.11
CA ASP A 543 0.85 12.44 18.25
C ASP A 543 0.80 13.19 16.92
N ALA A 544 0.36 14.45 16.94
CA ALA A 544 0.37 15.31 15.76
C ALA A 544 1.72 16.03 15.63
N ARG A 545 2.09 16.35 14.38
CA ARG A 545 3.30 17.10 14.06
C ARG A 545 2.97 18.31 13.21
N ILE A 546 3.55 19.46 13.58
CA ILE A 546 3.48 20.69 12.80
C ILE A 546 4.89 21.06 12.37
N TYR A 547 5.12 21.11 11.06
CA TYR A 547 6.41 21.42 10.48
C TYR A 547 6.28 22.55 9.46
N ASN A 548 6.98 23.66 9.66
CA ASN A 548 7.06 24.80 8.74
C ASN A 548 5.72 25.16 8.07
N SER A 549 4.67 25.35 8.87
CA SER A 549 3.31 25.58 8.37
C SER A 549 2.74 26.90 8.85
N SER A 550 1.91 27.52 8.02
CA SER A 550 1.20 28.75 8.32
C SER A 550 -0.31 28.50 8.24
N VAL A 551 -1.03 28.75 9.34
CA VAL A 551 -2.48 28.58 9.42
C VAL A 551 -3.10 29.87 9.94
N ILE A 552 -3.91 30.52 9.12
CA ILE A 552 -4.75 31.65 9.48
C ILE A 552 -6.19 31.21 9.24
N CYS A 553 -6.94 31.02 10.33
CA CYS A 553 -8.30 30.45 10.25
C CYS A 553 -9.22 31.06 11.32
N LYS A 554 -10.50 30.64 11.31
CA LYS A 554 -11.48 31.04 12.33
C LYS A 554 -11.10 30.45 13.68
N ASN A 555 -11.05 29.11 13.77
CA ASN A 555 -10.67 28.38 14.95
C ASN A 555 -9.61 27.33 14.61
N ILE A 556 -8.73 27.01 15.57
CA ILE A 556 -7.89 25.82 15.53
C ILE A 556 -8.40 24.84 16.57
N GLU A 557 -8.83 23.66 16.11
CA GLU A 557 -9.31 22.60 16.97
C GLU A 557 -8.25 21.48 17.06
N TRP A 558 -7.92 21.07 18.28
CA TRP A 558 -6.93 20.03 18.55
C TRP A 558 -7.63 18.71 18.88
N LYS A 559 -7.40 17.68 18.05
CA LYS A 559 -7.96 16.33 18.23
C LYS A 559 -6.98 15.36 18.91
N THR A 560 -5.77 15.81 19.22
CA THR A 560 -4.74 15.02 19.89
C THR A 560 -4.31 15.69 21.19
N ASN A 561 -3.67 14.90 22.07
CA ASN A 561 -3.15 15.41 23.34
C ASN A 561 -1.68 15.86 23.25
N ASN A 562 -0.93 15.40 22.25
CA ASN A 562 0.49 15.74 22.08
C ASN A 562 0.72 16.31 20.68
N ILE A 563 1.41 17.45 20.61
CA ILE A 563 1.74 18.11 19.36
C ILE A 563 3.21 18.50 19.36
N ALA A 564 3.97 17.97 18.39
CA ALA A 564 5.34 18.37 18.16
C ALA A 564 5.38 19.52 17.13
N ILE A 565 6.01 20.66 17.48
CA ILE A 565 6.16 21.80 16.60
C ILE A 565 7.62 21.96 16.19
N GLU A 566 7.84 21.99 14.88
CA GLU A 566 9.16 22.21 14.27
C GLU A 566 9.10 23.40 13.32
N SER A 567 9.79 24.44 13.65
CA SER A 567 9.84 25.68 12.90
C SER A 567 11.27 26.00 12.49
N TYR A 568 11.57 25.92 11.19
CA TYR A 568 12.91 26.11 10.62
C TYR A 568 12.97 27.20 9.56
N PRO A 569 14.16 27.80 9.30
CA PRO A 569 14.31 28.71 8.18
C PRO A 569 14.02 28.02 6.83
N PRO A 570 13.53 28.76 5.83
CA PRO A 570 13.27 30.19 5.86
C PRO A 570 11.86 30.58 6.34
N GLU A 571 10.87 29.65 6.34
CA GLU A 571 9.46 30.02 6.50
C GLU A 571 9.08 30.21 7.98
N GLY A 572 9.41 29.26 8.82
CA GLY A 572 8.91 29.20 10.19
C GLY A 572 7.49 28.67 10.31
N CYS A 573 6.87 28.82 11.48
CA CYS A 573 5.48 28.43 11.74
C CYS A 573 4.65 29.63 12.21
N LEU A 574 3.44 29.77 11.64
CA LEU A 574 2.45 30.78 12.01
C LEU A 574 1.11 30.10 12.28
N LEU A 575 0.60 30.18 13.49
CA LEU A 575 -0.70 29.65 13.87
C LEU A 575 -1.60 30.78 14.37
N VAL A 576 -2.65 31.12 13.65
CA VAL A 576 -3.57 32.21 13.96
C VAL A 576 -4.99 31.67 13.98
N ALA A 577 -5.58 31.58 15.17
CA ALA A 577 -7.01 31.40 15.34
C ALA A 577 -7.66 32.76 15.62
N ARG A 578 -8.56 33.22 14.76
CA ARG A 578 -9.23 34.54 14.91
C ARG A 578 -10.18 34.60 16.11
N GLU A 579 -10.84 33.48 16.41
CA GLU A 579 -11.79 33.39 17.52
C GLU A 579 -11.21 32.62 18.70
N GLU A 580 -10.82 31.32 18.50
CA GLU A 580 -10.30 30.52 19.61
C GLU A 580 -9.46 29.32 19.18
N PHE A 581 -8.66 28.81 20.13
CA PHE A 581 -8.14 27.46 20.14
C PHE A 581 -9.06 26.56 20.93
N ILE A 582 -9.54 25.48 20.31
CA ILE A 582 -10.46 24.51 20.88
C ILE A 582 -9.68 23.23 21.23
N GLY A 583 -9.72 22.80 22.48
CA GLY A 583 -9.10 21.56 22.97
C GLY A 583 -8.63 21.67 24.40
N ASN A 584 -8.62 20.52 25.10
CA ASN A 584 -8.29 20.43 26.52
C ASN A 584 -6.99 19.62 26.72
N ASN A 585 -6.14 20.07 27.66
CA ASN A 585 -4.96 19.35 28.15
C ASN A 585 -3.92 18.98 27.06
N ILE A 586 -3.75 19.82 26.05
CA ILE A 586 -2.79 19.56 25.00
C ILE A 586 -1.37 19.83 25.50
N LYS A 587 -0.47 18.90 25.19
CA LYS A 587 0.95 19.03 25.43
C LYS A 587 1.64 19.42 24.15
N PHE A 588 2.32 20.57 24.16
CA PHE A 588 3.17 21.01 23.07
C PHE A 588 4.62 20.66 23.32
N ASP A 589 5.26 20.03 22.35
CA ASP A 589 6.70 19.76 22.35
C ASP A 589 7.33 20.61 21.21
N ILE A 590 7.98 21.70 21.59
CA ILE A 590 8.61 22.60 20.63
C ILE A 590 10.02 22.11 20.37
N LEU A 591 10.23 21.44 19.26
CA LEU A 591 11.52 20.88 18.85
C LEU A 591 12.42 21.94 18.20
N SER A 592 11.82 22.94 17.55
CA SER A 592 12.49 24.11 16.98
C SER A 592 11.52 25.29 16.92
N ASP A 593 12.00 26.48 17.24
CA ASP A 593 11.19 27.69 17.42
C ASP A 593 11.53 28.86 16.48
N TYR A 594 12.21 28.58 15.37
CA TYR A 594 12.58 29.64 14.42
C TYR A 594 11.33 30.33 13.88
N ASN A 595 11.20 31.65 14.10
CA ASN A 595 10.08 32.47 13.66
C ASN A 595 8.69 31.88 13.98
N LEU A 596 8.58 31.14 15.10
CA LEU A 596 7.32 30.60 15.57
C LEU A 596 6.44 31.70 16.13
N LYS A 597 5.22 31.82 15.59
CA LYS A 597 4.20 32.78 16.02
C LYS A 597 2.88 32.11 16.23
N VAL A 598 2.23 32.33 17.36
CA VAL A 598 0.93 31.75 17.71
C VAL A 598 0.02 32.80 18.28
N PHE A 599 -1.20 32.89 17.75
CA PHE A 599 -2.21 33.87 18.14
C PHE A 599 -3.58 33.23 18.34
N ALA A 600 -4.21 33.52 19.46
CA ALA A 600 -5.65 33.31 19.64
C ALA A 600 -6.16 34.16 20.80
N PRO A 601 -7.39 34.70 20.74
CA PRO A 601 -7.96 35.57 21.80
C PRO A 601 -8.14 34.85 23.14
N ASN A 602 -8.35 33.53 23.13
CA ASN A 602 -8.61 32.72 24.34
C ASN A 602 -7.41 32.00 24.94
N LEU A 603 -6.19 32.35 24.52
CA LEU A 603 -4.96 31.69 25.00
C LEU A 603 -4.63 31.89 26.50
N ASN A 604 -5.50 32.55 27.26
CA ASN A 604 -5.19 33.03 28.61
C ASN A 604 -5.02 31.95 29.68
N THR A 605 -5.43 30.71 29.47
CA THR A 605 -5.44 29.73 30.56
C THR A 605 -4.70 28.41 30.27
N TYR A 606 -4.57 28.01 29.02
CA TYR A 606 -4.15 26.64 28.69
C TYR A 606 -2.73 26.50 28.16
N TYR A 607 -2.14 27.57 27.61
CA TYR A 607 -0.87 27.49 26.87
C TYR A 607 0.12 28.56 27.34
N ARG A 608 0.64 28.45 28.56
CA ARG A 608 1.60 29.40 29.12
C ARG A 608 2.80 29.69 28.23
N LEU A 609 3.23 28.73 27.43
CA LEU A 609 4.32 28.91 26.46
C LEU A 609 3.98 29.92 25.34
N TYR A 610 2.68 30.15 25.06
CA TYR A 610 2.22 30.98 23.94
C TYR A 610 1.68 32.35 24.35
N HIS A 611 1.51 32.60 25.63
CA HIS A 611 1.15 33.92 26.14
C HIS A 611 2.09 35.03 25.63
N TYR A 612 3.30 34.67 25.35
CA TYR A 612 4.37 35.60 25.03
C TYR A 612 4.46 35.98 23.56
N ASN A 613 3.85 35.19 22.70
CA ASN A 613 3.71 35.57 21.29
C ASN A 613 2.53 36.52 21.07
N TYR A 614 1.72 36.75 22.11
CA TYR A 614 0.54 37.60 22.03
C TYR A 614 0.86 39.10 22.14
N ASN A 615 1.88 39.47 22.91
CA ASN A 615 2.33 40.85 23.08
C ASN A 615 3.66 41.06 22.37
N PHE A 616 3.61 41.35 21.09
CA PHE A 616 4.79 41.66 20.26
C PHE A 616 5.63 42.84 20.72
N GLU A 617 5.09 43.66 21.64
CA GLU A 617 5.80 44.84 22.14
C GLU A 617 6.85 44.50 23.20
N ASP A 618 6.86 43.26 23.74
CA ASP A 618 7.78 42.90 24.83
C ASP A 618 8.72 41.74 24.42
N SER A 619 9.73 42.06 23.62
CA SER A 619 10.77 41.13 23.18
C SER A 619 11.54 40.48 24.35
N SER A 620 11.56 41.10 25.53
CA SER A 620 12.25 40.60 26.70
C SER A 620 11.60 39.28 27.25
N LYS A 621 10.29 39.17 27.14
CA LYS A 621 9.58 37.96 27.62
C LYS A 621 9.78 36.77 26.70
N LEU A 622 9.92 36.98 25.41
CA LEU A 622 10.20 35.89 24.47
C LEU A 622 11.56 35.24 24.76
N ASP A 623 12.55 36.02 25.14
CA ASP A 623 13.89 35.53 25.43
C ASP A 623 13.96 34.73 26.74
N ILE A 624 13.17 35.07 27.76
CA ILE A 624 13.09 34.29 29.00
C ILE A 624 12.50 32.88 28.75
N ILE A 625 11.53 32.78 27.85
CA ILE A 625 10.91 31.50 27.56
C ILE A 625 11.82 30.61 26.76
N LYS A 626 12.49 31.16 25.75
CA LYS A 626 13.51 30.42 25.00
C LYS A 626 14.57 29.87 25.95
N PHE A 627 14.96 30.69 26.92
CA PHE A 627 15.90 30.28 27.96
C PHE A 627 15.32 29.14 28.82
N ILE A 628 14.11 29.31 29.38
CA ILE A 628 13.47 28.32 30.24
C ILE A 628 13.24 27.01 29.47
N HIS A 629 12.79 27.07 28.25
CA HIS A 629 12.63 25.90 27.40
C HIS A 629 13.96 25.19 27.15
N ALA A 630 15.00 25.92 26.80
CA ALA A 630 16.33 25.35 26.60
C ALA A 630 16.86 24.70 27.89
N LEU A 631 16.66 25.38 29.03
CA LEU A 631 17.02 24.89 30.35
C LEU A 631 16.28 23.60 30.72
N HIS A 632 14.96 23.59 30.49
CA HIS A 632 14.12 22.41 30.69
C HIS A 632 14.61 21.23 29.84
N CYS A 633 14.76 21.41 28.52
CA CYS A 633 15.21 20.34 27.62
C CYS A 633 16.53 19.71 28.06
N ILE A 634 17.49 20.53 28.53
CA ILE A 634 18.81 20.05 28.92
C ILE A 634 18.73 19.34 30.28
N LEU A 635 18.12 19.94 31.27
CA LEU A 635 18.15 19.44 32.65
C LEU A 635 17.22 18.25 32.89
N ILE A 636 16.08 18.20 32.19
CA ILE A 636 15.14 17.07 32.31
C ILE A 636 15.75 15.74 31.85
N GLU A 637 16.68 15.77 30.91
CA GLU A 637 17.41 14.58 30.45
C GLU A 637 18.16 13.86 31.60
N PHE A 638 18.55 14.59 32.62
CA PHE A 638 19.26 14.02 33.76
C PHE A 638 18.32 13.45 34.84
N ARG A 639 17.01 13.69 34.76
CA ARG A 639 16.04 13.25 35.76
C ARG A 639 15.42 11.91 35.44
N THR A 640 15.26 11.05 36.45
CA THR A 640 14.52 9.79 36.33
C THR A 640 13.06 9.95 36.76
N HIS A 641 12.22 8.99 36.41
CA HIS A 641 10.85 8.90 36.97
C HIS A 641 10.78 8.81 38.49
N ARG A 642 11.86 8.33 39.16
CA ARG A 642 11.99 8.25 40.61
C ARG A 642 12.52 9.53 41.25
N LYS A 643 12.66 10.60 40.46
CA LYS A 643 13.22 11.90 40.86
C LYS A 643 14.72 11.91 41.18
N ASP A 644 15.43 10.84 40.93
CA ASP A 644 16.88 10.78 41.04
C ASP A 644 17.54 11.37 39.81
N THR A 645 18.78 11.85 39.94
CA THR A 645 19.58 12.34 38.80
C THR A 645 20.53 11.27 38.30
N LEU A 646 20.62 11.14 36.96
CA LEU A 646 21.54 10.22 36.29
C LEU A 646 22.60 10.99 35.50
N ALA A 647 23.77 10.38 35.41
CA ALA A 647 24.77 10.84 34.46
C ALA A 647 24.33 10.55 33.02
N LYS A 648 24.66 11.46 32.07
CA LYS A 648 24.39 11.31 30.64
C LYS A 648 25.68 11.45 29.86
N THR A 649 25.78 10.74 28.73
CA THR A 649 26.93 10.90 27.82
C THR A 649 26.99 12.30 27.23
N ALA A 650 28.18 12.85 27.02
CA ALA A 650 28.34 14.14 26.39
C ALA A 650 27.70 14.17 24.99
N GLU A 651 27.85 13.08 24.21
CA GLU A 651 27.20 12.93 22.91
C GLU A 651 25.68 13.06 22.98
N ARG A 652 25.02 12.46 23.97
CA ARG A 652 23.56 12.55 24.17
C ARG A 652 23.13 14.00 24.37
N ILE A 653 23.82 14.73 25.21
CA ILE A 653 23.47 16.13 25.52
C ILE A 653 23.83 17.06 24.36
N GLU A 654 25.03 16.97 23.81
CA GLU A 654 25.51 17.93 22.80
C GLU A 654 24.88 17.72 21.41
N PHE A 655 24.74 16.46 20.97
CA PHE A 655 24.25 16.16 19.63
C PHE A 655 22.75 15.88 19.56
N VAL A 656 22.18 15.23 20.55
CA VAL A 656 20.75 14.86 20.52
C VAL A 656 19.89 15.96 21.16
N THR A 657 20.24 16.42 22.35
CA THR A 657 19.43 17.38 23.13
C THR A 657 19.64 18.82 22.67
N VAL A 658 20.89 19.24 22.50
CA VAL A 658 21.26 20.60 22.07
C VAL A 658 21.21 20.72 20.55
N GLY A 659 21.80 19.77 19.84
CA GLY A 659 21.81 19.72 18.36
C GLY A 659 22.29 21.04 17.73
N GLY A 660 21.53 21.49 16.71
CA GLY A 660 21.80 22.75 15.99
C GLY A 660 21.32 24.04 16.69
N SER A 661 20.63 23.95 17.83
CA SER A 661 20.02 25.11 18.49
C SER A 661 21.06 26.03 19.13
N LYS A 662 21.15 27.28 18.66
CA LYS A 662 22.08 28.30 19.19
C LYS A 662 21.78 28.63 20.66
N ILE A 663 20.50 28.74 21.03
CA ILE A 663 20.12 29.07 22.40
C ILE A 663 20.43 27.92 23.36
N LYS A 664 20.10 26.67 23.00
CA LYS A 664 20.41 25.49 23.82
C LYS A 664 21.94 25.35 24.02
N ARG A 665 22.73 25.65 23.00
CA ARG A 665 24.20 25.64 23.12
C ARG A 665 24.71 26.69 24.12
N LYS A 666 24.22 27.93 24.04
CA LYS A 666 24.55 28.98 25.00
C LYS A 666 24.11 28.63 26.41
N VAL A 667 22.94 28.06 26.57
CA VAL A 667 22.45 27.60 27.89
C VAL A 667 23.31 26.46 28.41
N LEU A 668 23.71 25.50 27.60
CA LEU A 668 24.63 24.44 28.00
C LEU A 668 25.98 24.98 28.46
N GLU A 669 26.55 25.96 27.73
CA GLU A 669 27.81 26.63 28.12
C GLU A 669 27.65 27.37 29.43
N TYR A 670 26.55 28.10 29.61
CA TYR A 670 26.22 28.76 30.87
C TYR A 670 26.15 27.76 32.03
N LEU A 671 25.44 26.65 31.89
CA LEU A 671 25.30 25.61 32.90
C LEU A 671 26.66 24.98 33.28
N LYS A 672 27.54 24.81 32.28
CA LYS A 672 28.93 24.35 32.53
C LYS A 672 29.75 25.41 33.27
N CYS A 673 29.66 26.66 32.85
CA CYS A 673 30.37 27.78 33.52
C CYS A 673 29.94 27.97 34.97
N CYS A 674 28.65 27.83 35.26
CA CYS A 674 28.13 27.92 36.63
C CYS A 674 28.41 26.64 37.49
N GLY A 675 28.94 25.61 36.86
CA GLY A 675 29.21 24.32 37.55
C GLY A 675 27.95 23.53 37.87
N ILE A 676 26.82 23.86 37.25
CA ILE A 676 25.57 23.10 37.38
C ILE A 676 25.72 21.78 36.63
N ILE A 677 26.27 21.82 35.41
CA ILE A 677 26.68 20.63 34.69
C ILE A 677 28.21 20.52 34.74
N TYR A 678 28.71 19.40 35.16
CA TYR A 678 30.14 19.13 35.21
C TYR A 678 30.47 17.80 34.53
N THR A 679 31.71 17.70 34.06
CA THR A 679 32.19 16.51 33.34
C THR A 679 32.90 15.57 34.34
N ASP A 680 32.52 14.31 34.30
CA ASP A 680 33.19 13.21 35.01
C ASP A 680 33.49 12.11 34.03
N ALA A 681 34.76 11.97 33.64
CA ALA A 681 35.22 11.15 32.52
C ALA A 681 34.52 11.52 31.17
N HIS A 682 33.63 10.66 30.63
CA HIS A 682 32.86 10.90 29.40
C HIS A 682 31.40 11.25 29.67
N LEU A 683 31.06 11.48 30.95
CA LEU A 683 29.69 11.69 31.35
C LEU A 683 29.51 13.11 31.89
N TYR A 684 28.36 13.71 31.60
CA TYR A 684 27.86 14.89 32.26
C TYR A 684 27.03 14.50 33.45
N LYS A 685 27.22 15.21 34.56
CA LYS A 685 26.48 15.07 35.83
C LYS A 685 25.96 16.44 36.23
N ILE A 686 24.89 16.43 37.06
CA ILE A 686 24.29 17.63 37.64
C ILE A 686 24.77 17.81 39.07
N ASN A 687 25.06 19.06 39.41
CA ASN A 687 25.26 19.51 40.78
C ASN A 687 23.98 20.22 41.26
N GLU A 688 23.15 19.53 42.04
CA GLU A 688 21.88 20.04 42.52
C GLU A 688 22.04 21.25 43.46
N SER A 689 23.12 21.30 44.24
CA SER A 689 23.42 22.45 45.14
C SER A 689 23.66 23.71 44.30
N LYS A 690 24.39 23.60 43.19
CA LYS A 690 24.61 24.71 42.27
C LYS A 690 23.35 25.13 41.53
N MET A 691 22.48 24.18 41.21
CA MET A 691 21.16 24.50 40.68
C MET A 691 20.33 25.35 41.65
N GLN A 692 20.31 24.96 42.92
CA GLN A 692 19.57 25.69 43.95
C GLN A 692 20.16 27.09 44.18
N GLU A 693 21.49 27.23 44.21
CA GLU A 693 22.17 28.54 44.27
C GLU A 693 21.74 29.50 43.17
N LYS A 694 21.40 28.99 41.98
CA LYS A 694 20.91 29.75 40.82
C LYS A 694 19.37 29.79 40.73
N HIS A 695 18.67 29.43 41.78
CA HIS A 695 17.20 29.37 41.87
C HIS A 695 16.56 28.45 40.79
N ILE A 696 17.31 27.47 40.30
CA ILE A 696 16.80 26.47 39.34
C ILE A 696 16.38 25.23 40.11
N ASN A 697 15.15 24.80 39.95
CA ASN A 697 14.67 23.53 40.51
C ASN A 697 13.79 22.78 39.51
N PHE A 698 13.75 21.47 39.64
CA PHE A 698 13.00 20.62 38.69
C PHE A 698 11.49 20.85 38.71
N ASN A 699 10.95 21.33 39.83
CA ASN A 699 9.53 21.62 39.92
C ASN A 699 9.17 22.87 39.13
N ALA A 700 9.94 23.96 39.30
CA ALA A 700 9.77 25.16 38.47
C ALA A 700 9.99 24.90 36.99
N LEU A 701 10.98 24.06 36.63
CA LEU A 701 11.22 23.62 35.26
C LEU A 701 10.04 22.84 34.67
N SER A 702 9.51 21.87 35.39
CA SER A 702 8.40 21.03 34.95
C SER A 702 7.11 21.80 34.75
N HIS A 703 6.91 22.90 35.51
CA HIS A 703 5.74 23.79 35.37
C HIS A 703 6.03 25.04 34.55
N MET A 704 7.24 25.19 33.98
CA MET A 704 7.69 26.34 33.24
C MET A 704 7.41 27.66 34.02
N ASP A 705 7.70 27.64 35.33
CA ASP A 705 7.39 28.74 36.22
C ASP A 705 8.38 29.90 36.02
N ILE A 706 7.90 30.93 35.33
CA ILE A 706 8.72 32.06 34.95
C ILE A 706 9.13 32.90 36.13
N ASP A 707 8.20 33.14 37.05
CA ASP A 707 8.47 34.00 38.20
C ASP A 707 9.58 33.41 39.09
N GLN A 708 9.61 32.08 39.23
CA GLN A 708 10.68 31.40 39.92
C GLN A 708 11.99 31.35 39.12
N LEU A 709 11.93 31.30 37.80
CA LEU A 709 13.11 31.16 36.94
C LEU A 709 13.64 32.49 36.40
N ASP A 710 12.97 33.65 36.68
CA ASP A 710 13.40 34.98 36.28
C ASP A 710 14.81 35.36 36.77
N PHE A 711 15.13 34.93 37.99
CA PHE A 711 16.49 35.16 38.54
C PHE A 711 17.56 34.43 37.69
N ALA A 712 17.32 33.16 37.36
CA ALA A 712 18.24 32.38 36.53
C ALA A 712 18.39 32.97 35.12
N PHE A 713 17.31 33.55 34.57
CA PHE A 713 17.34 34.24 33.27
C PHE A 713 18.17 35.53 33.32
N ARG A 714 18.02 36.34 34.34
CA ARG A 714 18.83 37.56 34.50
C ARG A 714 20.32 37.26 34.66
N ASP A 715 20.66 36.26 35.47
CA ASP A 715 22.03 35.78 35.61
C ASP A 715 22.61 35.26 34.28
N PHE A 716 21.79 34.54 33.49
CA PHE A 716 22.17 34.12 32.14
C PHE A 716 22.42 35.32 31.20
N CYS A 717 21.58 36.34 31.23
CA CYS A 717 21.75 37.53 30.44
C CYS A 717 23.02 38.31 30.79
N GLU A 718 23.32 38.42 32.11
CA GLU A 718 24.57 39.01 32.60
C GLU A 718 25.79 38.20 32.10
N TRP A 719 25.71 36.88 32.17
CA TRP A 719 26.77 36.01 31.69
C TRP A 719 27.02 36.20 30.18
N ILE A 720 25.93 36.28 29.34
CA ILE A 720 26.07 36.55 27.89
C ILE A 720 26.78 37.89 27.66
N ASN A 721 26.36 38.94 28.35
CA ASN A 721 26.95 40.28 28.19
C ASN A 721 28.44 40.30 28.55
N MET A 722 28.82 39.57 29.62
CA MET A 722 30.22 39.43 30.00
C MET A 722 31.05 38.60 29.03
N SER A 723 30.42 37.60 28.40
CA SER A 723 31.08 36.74 27.41
C SER A 723 31.30 37.45 26.09
N SER A 724 30.32 38.26 25.66
CA SER A 724 30.42 39.07 24.43
C SER A 724 31.39 40.26 24.53
N ALA A 725 31.72 40.68 25.76
CA ALA A 725 32.73 41.74 26.00
C ALA A 725 34.18 41.18 26.03
N LYS A 726 34.34 39.86 26.00
CA LYS A 726 35.66 39.18 26.00
C LYS A 726 36.06 38.65 24.61
N GLU A 727 35.13 38.58 23.65
CA GLU A 727 35.38 38.38 22.21
C GLU A 727 35.58 39.75 21.53
#